data_206c9ffe9a152bc63daf7f1e688ec73e
#
_entry.id   206c9ffe9a152bc63daf7f1e688ec73e
#
_cell.length_a   1.000
_cell.length_b   1.000
_cell.length_c   1.000
_cell.angle_alpha   90.00
_cell.angle_beta   90.00
_cell.angle_gamma   90.00
#
_symmetry.space_group_name_H-M   'P 1'
#
loop_
_entity.id
_entity.type
_entity.pdbx_description
1 polymer ?
#
loop_
_entity_poly.entity_id
_entity_poly.type
_entity_poly.pdbx_seq_one_letter_code
_entity_poly.pdbx_strand_id
1 'polypeptide(L)'
;MYSRYILTGALLMLALKGYSQTDTASLDSVFKDEELKEVKVVARKPGTSRLAGAVNGIAVNKDELFKAACCNLGESFTTNPSVDVAYNDATTGARQIKLLGLSGTYVQMLTENLPNFRGAAIPYALGYVPGPWMKGIQVSKGSASVKNGYESITGQINVDYLQPEDEQQVEVNLFGDTKSRIEANADANVHLSDKWATEILLHHENILQNHDDNGDGFYDMPGREQYNVQNRWVYKGKNYIFHGGLGALKEIRTSGQDTEHVHSDDIYRIKLHTNRYEGYMKHAFILNHEHGTNIAFMSSASMHQLDAQYGNKFYDLNEKNLYSSLMFETNFSTQHNLSLGVSVNHDYLGQRANVNVSPRPTVGLEESPYLLSDMQRINEKETTPGAYAQYTYTLGTKLTAMAGVRIDHSSIYGNFFTPRFHVKYSPIDAISIRLSAGKGYCTVFALAEYNYLLSSGRNLNISKDLKQEEAWNYGLSTAFYIPMFGKTLKLNAEYYYTSFENQAVVDYDANKELIAIYNLRGKSYSHTFQIDASYPLLRGLEITAAYRLNDVKCTYDYGKSLMEKPLTSKYKALFTASYKTPLGLWQFDATVQLNGGGRNPESYQLADGSPSWSPRFHSFEQVSAQVTRWFRHWSIYVGGENLTGFKQKTPIYGASTPWGSDFEPTLVWGPVEGRMFYAGVRVHF
;
A
#
# COMPACT_ATOMS: atom_id res chain seq x y z
N MET A 1 11.79 36.24 -12.54
CA MET A 1 13.07 36.50 -11.84
C MET A 1 13.44 35.32 -10.91
N TYR A 2 12.87 34.13 -11.11
CA TYR A 2 13.11 32.93 -10.27
C TYR A 2 13.94 31.83 -10.94
N SER A 3 14.35 32.03 -12.21
CA SER A 3 15.07 31.01 -12.99
C SER A 3 16.58 30.93 -12.74
N ARG A 4 17.19 31.84 -11.97
CA ARG A 4 18.65 31.88 -11.78
C ARG A 4 19.17 31.14 -10.54
N TYR A 5 18.31 30.76 -9.61
CA TYR A 5 18.74 30.11 -8.36
C TYR A 5 18.75 28.58 -8.42
N ILE A 6 18.08 27.98 -9.40
CA ILE A 6 18.03 26.50 -9.58
C ILE A 6 19.32 25.98 -10.22
N LEU A 7 19.97 26.77 -11.07
CA LEU A 7 21.25 26.38 -11.71
C LEU A 7 22.47 26.47 -10.78
N THR A 8 22.41 27.26 -9.74
CA THR A 8 23.54 27.45 -8.80
C THR A 8 23.61 26.31 -7.77
N GLY A 9 22.48 25.67 -7.44
CA GLY A 9 22.46 24.52 -6.55
C GLY A 9 23.01 23.23 -7.18
N ALA A 10 22.86 23.07 -8.49
CA ALA A 10 23.36 21.92 -9.23
C ALA A 10 24.87 21.94 -9.47
N LEU A 11 25.51 23.10 -9.46
CA LEU A 11 26.95 23.25 -9.70
C LEU A 11 27.82 23.07 -8.44
N LEU A 12 27.23 23.16 -7.22
CA LEU A 12 27.98 22.94 -5.97
C LEU A 12 28.18 21.46 -5.62
N MET A 13 27.46 20.54 -6.26
CA MET A 13 27.55 19.08 -6.02
C MET A 13 28.60 18.37 -6.89
N LEU A 14 29.28 19.07 -7.81
CA LEU A 14 30.25 18.49 -8.74
C LEU A 14 31.70 18.45 -8.21
N ALA A 15 31.94 18.88 -6.97
CA ALA A 15 33.31 19.09 -6.46
C ALA A 15 33.82 18.01 -5.47
N LEU A 16 33.09 16.94 -5.20
CA LEU A 16 33.55 15.90 -4.26
C LEU A 16 33.79 14.57 -4.99
N LYS A 17 34.92 14.49 -5.70
CA LYS A 17 35.50 13.21 -6.14
C LYS A 17 36.64 12.81 -5.20
N GLY A 18 36.50 11.61 -4.68
CA GLY A 18 37.68 10.81 -4.32
C GLY A 18 37.59 10.10 -2.97
N TYR A 19 37.71 8.81 -3.07
CA TYR A 19 38.37 7.82 -2.23
C TYR A 19 37.52 6.65 -1.66
N SER A 20 37.83 5.52 -2.22
CA SER A 20 38.25 4.23 -1.58
C SER A 20 37.17 3.26 -1.12
N GLN A 21 37.20 2.14 -1.84
CA GLN A 21 36.53 0.88 -1.47
C GLN A 21 37.09 0.28 -0.18
N THR A 22 36.22 -0.13 0.71
CA THR A 22 36.47 -1.23 1.62
C THR A 22 35.17 -2.03 1.82
N ASP A 23 35.26 -3.33 1.61
CA ASP A 23 34.19 -4.31 1.87
C ASP A 23 33.76 -4.26 3.33
N THR A 24 32.52 -3.85 3.60
CA THR A 24 31.89 -3.99 4.92
C THR A 24 30.59 -4.79 4.78
N ALA A 25 30.54 -5.93 5.43
CA ALA A 25 29.34 -6.74 5.60
C ALA A 25 28.23 -5.91 6.27
N SER A 26 27.08 -5.83 5.65
CA SER A 26 25.93 -5.07 6.14
C SER A 26 25.34 -5.65 7.43
N LEU A 27 25.28 -4.83 8.47
CA LEU A 27 24.64 -5.12 9.77
C LEU A 27 23.11 -4.87 9.75
N ASP A 28 22.48 -5.10 8.64
CA ASP A 28 21.03 -4.91 8.41
C ASP A 28 20.13 -5.81 9.32
N SER A 29 20.73 -6.74 10.07
CA SER A 29 20.03 -7.78 10.83
C SER A 29 19.38 -7.33 12.14
N VAL A 30 19.75 -6.19 12.68
CA VAL A 30 19.21 -5.72 13.98
C VAL A 30 17.81 -5.13 13.85
N PHE A 31 17.43 -4.67 12.66
CA PHE A 31 16.10 -4.10 12.39
C PHE A 31 15.26 -4.92 11.40
N LYS A 32 15.82 -5.99 10.82
CA LYS A 32 15.07 -6.95 10.01
C LYS A 32 14.64 -8.14 10.86
N ASP A 33 13.41 -8.61 10.64
CA ASP A 33 13.02 -9.96 11.06
C ASP A 33 14.06 -10.94 10.54
N GLU A 34 14.69 -11.71 11.41
CA GLU A 34 15.83 -12.57 11.15
C GLU A 34 15.77 -13.28 9.78
N GLU A 35 16.53 -12.79 8.81
CA GLU A 35 17.13 -13.69 7.84
C GLU A 35 18.32 -14.35 8.54
N LEU A 36 18.14 -15.61 8.95
CA LEU A 36 19.25 -16.49 9.35
C LEU A 36 20.37 -16.36 8.32
N LYS A 37 21.62 -16.22 8.78
CA LYS A 37 22.83 -16.08 7.99
C LYS A 37 22.79 -16.98 6.75
N GLU A 38 22.33 -16.41 5.64
CA GLU A 38 22.43 -17.06 4.35
C GLU A 38 23.88 -16.90 3.89
N VAL A 39 24.53 -18.01 3.61
CA VAL A 39 25.83 -18.03 2.93
C VAL A 39 25.66 -17.22 1.65
N LYS A 40 26.36 -16.08 1.52
CA LYS A 40 26.37 -15.28 0.30
C LYS A 40 26.93 -16.11 -0.86
N VAL A 41 26.08 -16.83 -1.53
CA VAL A 41 26.33 -17.21 -2.92
C VAL A 41 25.92 -16.02 -3.75
N VAL A 42 26.88 -15.37 -4.41
CA VAL A 42 26.66 -14.25 -5.35
C VAL A 42 26.03 -14.83 -6.63
N ALA A 43 24.82 -15.35 -6.51
CA ALA A 43 23.92 -15.55 -7.63
C ALA A 43 22.91 -14.41 -7.58
N ARG A 44 22.73 -13.64 -8.66
CA ARG A 44 21.68 -12.62 -8.77
C ARG A 44 20.38 -13.20 -8.26
N LYS A 45 19.87 -12.69 -7.14
CA LYS A 45 18.56 -13.10 -6.59
C LYS A 45 17.48 -12.74 -7.62
N PRO A 46 16.49 -13.62 -7.85
CA PRO A 46 15.33 -13.27 -8.68
C PRO A 46 14.62 -12.03 -8.10
N GLY A 47 13.95 -11.25 -8.94
CA GLY A 47 13.26 -10.00 -8.57
C GLY A 47 12.25 -10.19 -7.43
N THR A 48 11.62 -11.39 -7.35
CA THR A 48 10.73 -11.79 -6.25
C THR A 48 11.28 -13.04 -5.58
N SER A 49 11.36 -13.03 -4.24
CA SER A 49 11.79 -14.17 -3.43
C SER A 49 10.86 -14.39 -2.23
N ARG A 50 10.79 -15.63 -1.75
CA ARG A 50 10.07 -15.93 -0.50
C ARG A 50 10.92 -15.54 0.71
N LEU A 51 10.27 -15.03 1.76
CA LEU A 51 10.94 -14.78 3.03
C LEU A 51 11.41 -16.11 3.65
N ALA A 52 12.58 -16.08 4.27
CA ALA A 52 13.20 -17.29 4.84
C ALA A 52 12.48 -17.79 6.10
N GLY A 53 11.89 -16.90 6.88
CA GLY A 53 11.26 -17.19 8.18
C GLY A 53 9.98 -18.04 8.12
N ALA A 54 9.34 -18.22 9.29
CA ALA A 54 8.10 -18.97 9.43
C ALA A 54 6.88 -18.22 8.88
N VAL A 55 6.89 -16.89 8.91
CA VAL A 55 5.84 -16.05 8.32
C VAL A 55 5.80 -16.26 6.82
N ASN A 56 4.61 -16.45 6.25
CA ASN A 56 4.49 -16.57 4.80
C ASN A 56 4.52 -15.18 4.16
N GLY A 57 5.56 -14.92 3.39
CA GLY A 57 5.73 -13.64 2.72
C GLY A 57 6.67 -13.72 1.52
N ILE A 58 6.62 -12.67 0.74
CA ILE A 58 7.49 -12.45 -0.42
C ILE A 58 8.22 -11.12 -0.27
N ALA A 59 9.46 -11.07 -0.72
CA ALA A 59 10.22 -9.86 -0.91
C ALA A 59 10.30 -9.54 -2.40
N VAL A 60 9.95 -8.33 -2.76
CA VAL A 60 10.04 -7.72 -4.09
C VAL A 60 11.20 -6.76 -4.06
N ASN A 61 12.23 -6.97 -4.86
CA ASN A 61 13.40 -6.11 -4.89
C ASN A 61 13.35 -5.08 -6.05
N LYS A 62 14.34 -4.21 -6.14
CA LYS A 62 14.45 -3.16 -7.17
C LYS A 62 14.43 -3.74 -8.60
N ASP A 63 14.97 -4.96 -8.85
CA ASP A 63 14.93 -5.61 -10.17
C ASP A 63 13.49 -5.98 -10.60
N GLU A 64 12.62 -6.35 -9.67
CA GLU A 64 11.20 -6.61 -9.94
C GLU A 64 10.44 -5.29 -10.16
N LEU A 65 10.72 -4.28 -9.31
CA LEU A 65 10.10 -2.97 -9.43
C LEU A 65 10.40 -2.28 -10.77
N PHE A 66 11.51 -2.62 -11.40
CA PHE A 66 11.89 -2.07 -12.71
C PHE A 66 11.21 -2.75 -13.91
N LYS A 67 10.44 -3.82 -13.72
CA LYS A 67 9.70 -4.49 -14.81
C LYS A 67 8.48 -3.71 -15.30
N ALA A 68 8.03 -2.73 -14.53
CA ALA A 68 6.97 -1.79 -14.90
C ALA A 68 7.42 -0.37 -14.53
N ALA A 69 6.77 0.67 -15.04
CA ALA A 69 6.99 2.02 -14.55
C ALA A 69 6.38 2.14 -13.16
N CYS A 70 7.22 1.92 -12.16
CA CYS A 70 6.85 2.04 -10.76
C CYS A 70 6.99 3.51 -10.33
N CYS A 71 5.98 4.32 -10.58
CA CYS A 71 6.00 5.71 -10.17
C CYS A 71 5.64 5.87 -8.68
N ASN A 72 4.83 4.95 -8.16
CA ASN A 72 4.43 4.93 -6.74
C ASN A 72 4.18 3.50 -6.23
N LEU A 73 3.95 3.37 -4.91
CA LEU A 73 3.72 2.07 -4.27
C LEU A 73 2.54 1.31 -4.88
N GLY A 74 1.46 1.98 -5.28
CA GLY A 74 0.30 1.32 -5.90
C GLY A 74 0.65 0.63 -7.21
N GLU A 75 1.43 1.26 -8.06
CA GLU A 75 1.85 0.74 -9.35
C GLU A 75 2.86 -0.41 -9.23
N SER A 76 3.56 -0.50 -8.09
CA SER A 76 4.54 -1.56 -7.80
C SER A 76 3.96 -2.97 -7.75
N PHE A 77 2.65 -3.10 -7.63
CA PHE A 77 1.98 -4.40 -7.54
C PHE A 77 1.42 -4.92 -8.87
N THR A 78 1.66 -4.22 -9.98
CA THR A 78 1.15 -4.60 -11.31
C THR A 78 1.61 -6.00 -11.72
N THR A 79 2.83 -6.42 -11.37
CA THR A 79 3.36 -7.76 -11.66
C THR A 79 3.13 -8.77 -10.53
N ASN A 80 2.47 -8.36 -9.43
CA ASN A 80 2.29 -9.19 -8.24
C ASN A 80 0.92 -9.90 -8.24
N PRO A 81 0.86 -11.24 -8.18
CA PRO A 81 -0.40 -11.98 -8.20
C PRO A 81 -1.18 -11.90 -6.89
N SER A 82 -0.53 -11.52 -5.78
CA SER A 82 -1.09 -11.62 -4.43
C SER A 82 -1.77 -10.34 -3.96
N VAL A 83 -1.39 -9.21 -4.52
CA VAL A 83 -1.89 -7.89 -4.15
C VAL A 83 -2.66 -7.29 -5.31
N ASP A 84 -3.86 -6.80 -5.05
CA ASP A 84 -4.61 -5.97 -5.99
C ASP A 84 -4.57 -4.54 -5.53
N VAL A 85 -4.53 -3.63 -6.49
CA VAL A 85 -4.75 -2.20 -6.26
C VAL A 85 -5.99 -1.79 -7.06
N ALA A 86 -6.93 -1.17 -6.39
CA ALA A 86 -8.18 -0.73 -6.99
C ALA A 86 -8.47 0.72 -6.59
N TYR A 87 -9.12 1.47 -7.49
CA TYR A 87 -9.68 2.77 -7.14
C TYR A 87 -10.88 2.60 -6.22
N ASN A 88 -11.04 3.51 -5.27
CA ASN A 88 -12.19 3.56 -4.36
C ASN A 88 -13.36 4.34 -4.97
N ASP A 89 -13.04 5.32 -5.80
CA ASP A 89 -13.98 6.15 -6.52
C ASP A 89 -13.36 6.69 -7.82
N ALA A 90 -14.19 7.24 -8.69
CA ALA A 90 -13.81 7.73 -10.01
C ALA A 90 -13.33 9.20 -10.00
N THR A 91 -13.35 9.89 -8.86
CA THR A 91 -13.18 11.35 -8.83
C THR A 91 -12.02 11.83 -7.98
N THR A 92 -11.69 11.16 -6.87
CA THR A 92 -10.64 11.61 -5.95
C THR A 92 -9.28 10.98 -6.25
N GLY A 93 -9.26 9.91 -7.05
CA GLY A 93 -8.07 9.09 -7.27
C GLY A 93 -7.61 8.31 -6.02
N ALA A 94 -8.50 8.16 -5.02
CA ALA A 94 -8.26 7.31 -3.85
C ALA A 94 -8.09 5.85 -4.30
N ARG A 95 -7.06 5.18 -3.77
CA ARG A 95 -6.74 3.80 -4.11
C ARG A 95 -6.61 2.96 -2.85
N GLN A 96 -6.99 1.70 -2.93
CA GLN A 96 -6.77 0.74 -1.85
C GLN A 96 -6.05 -0.51 -2.35
N ILE A 97 -5.26 -1.08 -1.46
CA ILE A 97 -4.77 -2.44 -1.60
C ILE A 97 -5.89 -3.41 -1.24
N LYS A 98 -5.99 -4.51 -1.97
CA LYS A 98 -6.79 -5.68 -1.55
C LYS A 98 -5.84 -6.86 -1.39
N LEU A 99 -5.85 -7.45 -0.20
CA LEU A 99 -5.05 -8.63 0.12
C LEU A 99 -6.00 -9.73 0.66
N LEU A 100 -5.86 -10.94 0.14
CA LEU A 100 -6.77 -12.05 0.44
C LEU A 100 -8.26 -11.74 0.17
N GLY A 101 -8.53 -10.93 -0.88
CA GLY A 101 -9.89 -10.49 -1.26
C GLY A 101 -10.51 -9.42 -0.35
N LEU A 102 -9.79 -8.96 0.66
CA LEU A 102 -10.27 -7.99 1.66
C LEU A 102 -9.66 -6.60 1.47
N SER A 103 -10.30 -5.58 2.05
CA SER A 103 -9.90 -4.18 1.96
C SER A 103 -8.50 -3.90 2.55
N GLY A 104 -7.86 -2.86 2.07
CA GLY A 104 -6.57 -2.38 2.56
C GLY A 104 -6.55 -1.92 4.02
N THR A 105 -7.69 -1.59 4.60
CA THR A 105 -7.81 -1.28 6.03
C THR A 105 -7.40 -2.45 6.94
N TYR A 106 -7.44 -3.69 6.42
CA TYR A 106 -7.01 -4.92 7.13
C TYR A 106 -5.55 -5.28 6.89
N VAL A 107 -4.84 -4.53 6.05
CA VAL A 107 -3.41 -4.68 5.77
C VAL A 107 -2.65 -3.66 6.59
N GLN A 108 -1.77 -4.12 7.47
CA GLN A 108 -0.90 -3.23 8.19
C GLN A 108 0.19 -2.69 7.26
N MET A 109 0.21 -1.36 7.08
CA MET A 109 1.24 -0.69 6.30
C MET A 109 2.41 -0.32 7.21
N LEU A 110 3.61 -0.68 6.80
CA LEU A 110 4.86 -0.37 7.49
C LEU A 110 5.82 0.35 6.54
N THR A 111 6.60 1.26 7.09
CA THR A 111 7.81 1.76 6.47
C THR A 111 8.97 1.36 7.35
N GLU A 112 9.85 0.51 6.83
CA GLU A 112 11.01 -0.03 7.57
C GLU A 112 10.63 -0.63 8.93
N ASN A 113 9.62 -1.48 8.94
CA ASN A 113 9.08 -2.16 10.12
C ASN A 113 8.49 -1.23 11.20
N LEU A 114 8.18 0.02 10.86
CA LEU A 114 7.43 0.93 11.71
C LEU A 114 6.04 1.16 11.14
N PRO A 115 4.95 1.09 11.94
CA PRO A 115 3.60 1.41 11.48
C PRO A 115 3.56 2.80 10.83
N ASN A 116 2.95 2.89 9.66
CA ASN A 116 2.77 4.12 8.90
C ASN A 116 1.45 4.10 8.12
N PHE A 117 0.98 5.24 7.64
CA PHE A 117 -0.20 5.39 6.79
C PHE A 117 -1.48 4.81 7.41
N ARG A 118 -1.90 5.36 8.54
CA ARG A 118 -3.14 5.03 9.24
C ARG A 118 -4.21 6.11 8.96
N GLY A 119 -5.45 5.87 9.39
CA GLY A 119 -6.55 6.83 9.33
C GLY A 119 -6.77 7.43 7.94
N ALA A 120 -6.79 8.74 7.85
CA ALA A 120 -7.06 9.47 6.60
C ALA A 120 -5.96 9.34 5.53
N ALA A 121 -4.78 8.88 5.90
CA ALA A 121 -3.74 8.57 4.91
C ALA A 121 -4.09 7.32 4.07
N ILE A 122 -4.85 6.36 4.61
CA ILE A 122 -5.13 5.07 3.96
C ILE A 122 -5.63 5.20 2.51
N PRO A 123 -6.62 6.04 2.17
CA PRO A 123 -7.13 6.14 0.81
C PRO A 123 -6.12 6.68 -0.22
N TYR A 124 -5.09 7.40 0.25
CA TYR A 124 -4.15 8.12 -0.63
C TYR A 124 -2.70 7.65 -0.49
N ALA A 125 -2.39 6.84 0.55
CA ALA A 125 -1.03 6.43 0.94
C ALA A 125 -0.23 5.79 -0.17
N LEU A 126 -0.88 5.06 -1.08
CA LEU A 126 -0.21 4.40 -2.21
C LEU A 126 0.45 5.39 -3.17
N GLY A 127 -0.09 6.61 -3.28
CA GLY A 127 0.49 7.71 -4.04
C GLY A 127 1.59 8.47 -3.28
N TYR A 128 1.66 8.35 -1.96
CA TYR A 128 2.62 9.11 -1.14
C TYR A 128 4.03 8.52 -1.13
N VAL A 129 4.19 7.28 -1.57
CA VAL A 129 5.47 6.57 -1.62
C VAL A 129 5.98 6.55 -3.04
N PRO A 130 6.97 7.38 -3.41
CA PRO A 130 7.56 7.38 -4.74
C PRO A 130 8.26 6.06 -5.06
N GLY A 131 8.06 5.54 -6.26
CA GLY A 131 8.66 4.29 -6.71
C GLY A 131 10.17 4.26 -6.64
N PRO A 132 10.88 5.28 -7.14
CA PRO A 132 12.34 5.35 -7.10
C PRO A 132 12.95 5.34 -5.70
N TRP A 133 12.19 5.76 -4.66
CA TRP A 133 12.67 5.72 -3.27
C TRP A 133 12.73 4.31 -2.68
N MET A 134 12.02 3.35 -3.30
CA MET A 134 11.90 1.99 -2.77
C MET A 134 13.11 1.13 -3.14
N LYS A 135 13.78 0.60 -2.14
CA LYS A 135 14.77 -0.48 -2.27
C LYS A 135 14.10 -1.84 -2.45
N GLY A 136 12.94 -2.00 -1.79
CA GLY A 136 12.14 -3.20 -1.89
C GLY A 136 10.84 -3.11 -1.11
N ILE A 137 10.00 -4.12 -1.32
CA ILE A 137 8.72 -4.27 -0.63
C ILE A 137 8.64 -5.70 -0.08
N GLN A 138 8.22 -5.84 1.17
CA GLN A 138 7.92 -7.15 1.75
C GLN A 138 6.42 -7.26 1.93
N VAL A 139 5.82 -8.32 1.41
CA VAL A 139 4.40 -8.62 1.54
C VAL A 139 4.26 -9.91 2.34
N SER A 140 3.80 -9.81 3.58
CA SER A 140 3.44 -10.94 4.42
C SER A 140 1.94 -11.18 4.35
N LYS A 141 1.53 -12.44 4.14
CA LYS A 141 0.13 -12.83 4.01
C LYS A 141 -0.38 -13.53 5.27
N GLY A 142 -1.62 -13.24 5.62
CA GLY A 142 -2.25 -13.71 6.85
C GLY A 142 -1.77 -12.93 8.07
N SER A 143 -1.96 -13.49 9.26
CA SER A 143 -1.43 -12.88 10.47
C SER A 143 0.10 -12.77 10.39
N ALA A 144 0.67 -11.65 10.83
CA ALA A 144 2.12 -11.44 10.85
C ALA A 144 2.70 -11.62 12.26
N SER A 145 3.97 -11.24 12.48
CA SER A 145 4.60 -11.23 13.80
C SER A 145 3.87 -10.30 14.78
N VAL A 146 3.82 -10.67 16.07
CA VAL A 146 3.27 -9.80 17.14
C VAL A 146 4.19 -8.62 17.48
N LYS A 147 5.44 -8.63 17.01
CA LYS A 147 6.43 -7.55 17.22
C LYS A 147 5.95 -6.23 16.65
N ASN A 148 5.29 -6.26 15.48
CA ASN A 148 4.87 -5.07 14.73
C ASN A 148 3.45 -4.58 15.12
N GLY A 149 2.87 -5.14 16.18
CA GLY A 149 1.57 -4.72 16.69
C GLY A 149 0.45 -5.73 16.44
N TYR A 150 -0.78 -5.30 16.66
CA TYR A 150 -1.99 -6.12 16.65
C TYR A 150 -2.76 -6.06 15.31
N GLU A 151 -2.46 -5.11 14.43
CA GLU A 151 -3.34 -4.70 13.33
C GLU A 151 -3.32 -5.60 12.08
N SER A 152 -2.38 -6.51 11.94
CA SER A 152 -2.32 -7.39 10.77
C SER A 152 -3.44 -8.45 10.79
N ILE A 153 -4.57 -8.20 10.09
CA ILE A 153 -5.63 -9.18 9.88
C ILE A 153 -5.36 -10.01 8.62
N THR A 154 -5.15 -9.35 7.46
CA THR A 154 -4.91 -10.03 6.18
C THR A 154 -3.45 -10.09 5.80
N GLY A 155 -2.61 -9.27 6.43
CA GLY A 155 -1.18 -9.26 6.20
C GLY A 155 -0.51 -7.94 6.56
N GLN A 156 0.76 -7.87 6.20
CA GLN A 156 1.57 -6.66 6.31
C GLN A 156 2.24 -6.35 4.98
N ILE A 157 2.35 -5.07 4.66
CA ILE A 157 3.19 -4.58 3.58
C ILE A 157 4.21 -3.66 4.21
N ASN A 158 5.48 -4.05 4.15
CA ASN A 158 6.60 -3.24 4.60
C ASN A 158 7.35 -2.69 3.39
N VAL A 159 7.54 -1.38 3.36
CA VAL A 159 8.33 -0.70 2.34
C VAL A 159 9.70 -0.39 2.91
N ASP A 160 10.72 -0.91 2.27
CA ASP A 160 12.11 -0.56 2.56
C ASP A 160 12.56 0.52 1.58
N TYR A 161 12.97 1.68 2.08
CA TYR A 161 13.54 2.75 1.26
C TYR A 161 15.04 2.53 1.00
N LEU A 162 15.59 3.28 0.07
CA LEU A 162 17.03 3.43 -0.11
C LEU A 162 17.67 3.80 1.23
N GLN A 163 18.88 3.33 1.49
CA GLN A 163 19.51 3.47 2.80
C GLN A 163 20.75 4.38 2.71
N PRO A 164 20.98 5.27 3.69
CA PRO A 164 22.16 6.15 3.72
C PRO A 164 23.50 5.42 3.65
N GLU A 165 23.53 4.17 4.12
CA GLU A 165 24.71 3.30 4.12
C GLU A 165 24.89 2.46 2.86
N ASP A 166 23.98 2.54 1.89
CA ASP A 166 24.16 1.88 0.61
C ASP A 166 25.38 2.47 -0.14
N GLU A 167 25.78 1.88 -1.24
CA GLU A 167 26.89 2.38 -2.05
C GLU A 167 26.64 3.86 -2.40
N GLN A 168 27.66 4.71 -2.21
CA GLN A 168 27.52 6.17 -2.43
C GLN A 168 27.14 6.43 -3.88
N GLN A 169 26.03 7.11 -4.07
CA GLN A 169 25.47 7.40 -5.39
C GLN A 169 24.63 8.68 -5.38
N VAL A 170 24.44 9.21 -6.58
CA VAL A 170 23.37 10.18 -6.88
C VAL A 170 22.56 9.58 -8.01
N GLU A 171 21.27 9.41 -7.82
CA GLU A 171 20.33 8.93 -8.85
C GLU A 171 19.32 10.02 -9.18
N VAL A 172 19.00 10.18 -10.46
CA VAL A 172 17.94 11.06 -10.95
C VAL A 172 17.06 10.24 -11.88
N ASN A 173 15.75 10.28 -11.64
CA ASN A 173 14.75 9.63 -12.50
C ASN A 173 13.75 10.67 -12.99
N LEU A 174 13.58 10.76 -14.30
CA LEU A 174 12.57 11.58 -14.97
C LEU A 174 11.60 10.66 -15.71
N PHE A 175 10.31 10.95 -15.59
CA PHE A 175 9.23 10.19 -16.19
C PHE A 175 8.19 11.12 -16.79
N GLY A 176 7.54 10.67 -17.86
CA GLY A 176 6.37 11.33 -18.42
C GLY A 176 5.48 10.34 -19.18
N ASP A 177 4.18 10.63 -19.23
CA ASP A 177 3.19 9.79 -19.90
C ASP A 177 2.22 10.58 -20.79
N THR A 178 1.43 9.83 -21.55
CA THR A 178 0.42 10.39 -22.46
C THR A 178 -0.83 10.92 -21.76
N LYS A 179 -0.91 10.79 -20.43
CA LYS A 179 -1.95 11.38 -19.58
C LYS A 179 -1.48 12.66 -18.92
N SER A 180 -0.46 13.29 -19.53
CA SER A 180 0.11 14.57 -19.10
C SER A 180 0.75 14.57 -17.71
N ARG A 181 1.08 13.38 -17.16
CA ARG A 181 1.82 13.24 -15.92
C ARG A 181 3.31 13.39 -16.19
N ILE A 182 3.98 14.19 -15.37
CA ILE A 182 5.43 14.32 -15.33
C ILE A 182 5.92 14.09 -13.89
N GLU A 183 7.03 13.38 -13.76
CA GLU A 183 7.66 13.14 -12.46
C GLU A 183 9.15 13.37 -12.53
N ALA A 184 9.70 13.91 -11.45
CA ALA A 184 11.12 14.05 -11.21
C ALA A 184 11.46 13.53 -9.82
N ASN A 185 12.39 12.58 -9.76
CA ASN A 185 12.93 12.03 -8.53
C ASN A 185 14.44 12.27 -8.50
N ALA A 186 14.97 12.58 -7.33
CA ALA A 186 16.41 12.64 -7.10
C ALA A 186 16.72 12.10 -5.71
N ASP A 187 17.75 11.29 -5.62
CA ASP A 187 18.31 10.83 -4.35
C ASP A 187 19.83 10.99 -4.34
N ALA A 188 20.35 11.24 -3.16
CA ALA A 188 21.78 11.31 -2.93
C ALA A 188 22.12 10.84 -1.52
N ASN A 189 23.03 9.87 -1.42
CA ASN A 189 23.58 9.44 -0.15
C ASN A 189 25.05 9.86 -0.02
N VAL A 190 25.43 10.26 1.19
CA VAL A 190 26.77 10.78 1.50
C VAL A 190 27.29 10.09 2.77
N HIS A 191 28.45 9.46 2.65
CA HIS A 191 29.18 8.93 3.81
C HIS A 191 30.03 10.04 4.43
N LEU A 192 29.61 10.56 5.58
CA LEU A 192 30.30 11.63 6.29
C LEU A 192 31.53 11.12 7.05
N SER A 193 31.52 9.83 7.44
CA SER A 193 32.62 9.11 8.06
C SER A 193 32.36 7.61 7.96
N ASP A 194 33.29 6.78 8.43
CA ASP A 194 33.13 5.32 8.52
C ASP A 194 31.91 4.86 9.34
N LYS A 195 31.32 5.75 10.14
CA LYS A 195 30.21 5.46 11.03
C LYS A 195 28.94 6.23 10.72
N TRP A 196 29.03 7.37 10.07
CA TRP A 196 27.91 8.25 9.78
C TRP A 196 27.66 8.38 8.29
N ALA A 197 26.42 8.16 7.90
CA ALA A 197 25.95 8.46 6.56
C ALA A 197 24.61 9.20 6.60
N THR A 198 24.32 9.95 5.55
CA THR A 198 23.04 10.65 5.37
C THR A 198 22.57 10.50 3.94
N GLU A 199 21.27 10.57 3.74
CA GLU A 199 20.62 10.50 2.44
C GLU A 199 19.51 11.53 2.35
N ILE A 200 19.35 12.12 1.19
CA ILE A 200 18.21 12.96 0.84
C ILE A 200 17.45 12.34 -0.32
N LEU A 201 16.13 12.25 -0.19
CA LEU A 201 15.20 11.78 -1.19
C LEU A 201 14.27 12.92 -1.57
N LEU A 202 14.13 13.20 -2.86
CA LEU A 202 13.31 14.27 -3.42
C LEU A 202 12.36 13.69 -4.47
N HIS A 203 11.11 14.14 -4.46
CA HIS A 203 10.12 13.78 -5.46
C HIS A 203 9.22 14.96 -5.79
N HIS A 204 8.93 15.10 -7.07
CA HIS A 204 7.90 16.00 -7.60
C HIS A 204 7.09 15.28 -8.66
N GLU A 205 5.79 15.41 -8.58
CA GLU A 205 4.85 14.92 -9.59
C GLU A 205 3.86 16.04 -9.94
N ASN A 206 3.52 16.15 -11.23
CA ASN A 206 2.49 17.06 -11.70
C ASN A 206 1.72 16.42 -12.88
N ILE A 207 0.39 16.48 -12.83
CA ILE A 207 -0.51 16.18 -13.96
C ILE A 207 -0.90 17.52 -14.56
N LEU A 208 -0.35 17.80 -15.75
CA LEU A 208 -0.44 19.12 -16.40
C LEU A 208 -1.81 19.42 -17.00
N GLN A 209 -2.55 18.37 -17.39
CA GLN A 209 -3.87 18.49 -18.04
C GLN A 209 -4.74 17.32 -17.60
N ASN A 210 -5.98 17.64 -17.22
CA ASN A 210 -7.00 16.63 -16.91
C ASN A 210 -7.67 16.16 -18.21
N HIS A 211 -8.19 14.93 -18.23
CA HIS A 211 -8.81 14.29 -19.36
C HIS A 211 -10.17 13.71 -18.98
N ASP A 212 -11.14 13.81 -19.89
CA ASP A 212 -12.42 13.11 -19.88
C ASP A 212 -12.47 12.20 -21.12
N ASP A 213 -11.87 11.02 -21.02
CA ASP A 213 -11.79 10.08 -22.16
C ASP A 213 -13.11 9.33 -22.38
N ASN A 214 -13.97 9.27 -21.38
CA ASN A 214 -15.23 8.53 -21.42
C ASN A 214 -16.42 9.41 -21.87
N GLY A 215 -16.29 10.74 -21.83
CA GLY A 215 -17.28 11.72 -22.30
C GLY A 215 -18.46 11.88 -21.35
N ASP A 216 -18.29 11.61 -20.05
CA ASP A 216 -19.37 11.76 -19.05
C ASP A 216 -19.44 13.16 -18.43
N GLY A 217 -18.53 14.06 -18.82
CA GLY A 217 -18.45 15.43 -18.35
C GLY A 217 -17.69 15.58 -17.03
N PHE A 218 -16.99 14.53 -16.57
CA PHE A 218 -16.09 14.54 -15.41
C PHE A 218 -14.68 14.17 -15.83
N TYR A 219 -13.69 14.69 -15.12
CA TYR A 219 -12.32 14.24 -15.30
C TYR A 219 -12.15 12.80 -14.81
N ASP A 220 -11.57 11.92 -15.66
CA ASP A 220 -11.34 10.50 -15.34
C ASP A 220 -10.39 10.33 -14.15
N MET A 221 -9.41 11.24 -14.00
CA MET A 221 -8.45 11.26 -12.91
C MET A 221 -8.25 12.68 -12.40
N PRO A 222 -8.00 12.86 -11.09
CA PRO A 222 -7.71 14.19 -10.56
C PRO A 222 -6.38 14.72 -11.09
N GLY A 223 -6.37 16.01 -11.44
CA GLY A 223 -5.12 16.76 -11.55
C GLY A 223 -4.41 16.72 -10.21
N ARG A 224 -3.10 16.49 -10.24
CA ARG A 224 -2.30 16.31 -9.03
C ARG A 224 -0.99 17.08 -9.12
N GLU A 225 -0.66 17.78 -8.05
CA GLU A 225 0.65 18.37 -7.83
C GLU A 225 1.17 17.91 -6.47
N GLN A 226 2.30 17.19 -6.46
CA GLN A 226 2.86 16.58 -5.27
C GLN A 226 4.35 16.90 -5.12
N TYR A 227 4.75 17.18 -3.89
CA TYR A 227 6.14 17.40 -3.47
C TYR A 227 6.42 16.53 -2.24
N ASN A 228 7.46 15.69 -2.31
CA ASN A 228 7.95 14.94 -1.17
C ASN A 228 9.42 15.22 -0.96
N VAL A 229 9.82 15.32 0.29
CA VAL A 229 11.20 15.36 0.72
C VAL A 229 11.41 14.49 1.93
N GLN A 230 12.50 13.73 1.96
CA GLN A 230 12.92 12.98 3.14
C GLN A 230 14.42 13.09 3.31
N ASN A 231 14.87 13.36 4.55
CA ASN A 231 16.28 13.29 4.93
C ASN A 231 16.46 12.21 5.98
N ARG A 232 17.44 11.34 5.76
CA ARG A 232 17.68 10.12 6.54
C ARG A 232 19.11 10.08 7.03
N TRP A 233 19.30 9.49 8.20
CA TRP A 233 20.58 9.42 8.89
C TRP A 233 20.81 8.03 9.45
N VAL A 234 22.05 7.57 9.37
CA VAL A 234 22.49 6.34 10.01
C VAL A 234 23.80 6.57 10.75
N TYR A 235 23.92 5.92 11.90
CA TYR A 235 25.16 5.73 12.63
C TYR A 235 25.38 4.26 12.90
N LYS A 236 26.53 3.73 12.53
CA LYS A 236 26.96 2.35 12.77
C LYS A 236 28.20 2.31 13.65
N GLY A 237 28.02 2.05 14.95
CA GLY A 237 29.11 1.76 15.89
C GLY A 237 29.18 0.25 16.17
N LYS A 238 30.18 -0.16 16.95
CA LYS A 238 30.39 -1.56 17.31
C LYS A 238 29.21 -2.15 18.11
N ASN A 239 28.73 -1.40 19.10
CA ASN A 239 27.68 -1.86 20.04
C ASN A 239 26.43 -0.99 19.98
N TYR A 240 26.36 -0.03 19.08
CA TYR A 240 25.24 0.88 18.95
C TYR A 240 25.00 1.23 17.48
N ILE A 241 23.73 1.13 17.08
CA ILE A 241 23.26 1.50 15.74
C ILE A 241 22.11 2.48 15.90
N PHE A 242 22.13 3.52 15.09
CA PHE A 242 21.04 4.49 15.01
C PHE A 242 20.58 4.64 13.56
N HIS A 243 19.27 4.66 13.35
CA HIS A 243 18.63 5.12 12.14
C HIS A 243 17.60 6.17 12.50
N GLY A 244 17.52 7.25 11.74
CA GLY A 244 16.50 8.26 11.94
C GLY A 244 16.24 9.04 10.66
N GLY A 245 15.08 9.67 10.58
CA GLY A 245 14.73 10.47 9.42
C GLY A 245 13.56 11.40 9.68
N LEU A 246 13.48 12.43 8.85
CA LEU A 246 12.38 13.39 8.80
C LEU A 246 11.90 13.51 7.38
N GLY A 247 10.57 13.57 7.19
CA GLY A 247 9.94 13.71 5.89
C GLY A 247 8.83 14.73 5.89
N ALA A 248 8.56 15.29 4.73
CA ALA A 248 7.44 16.18 4.47
C ALA A 248 6.85 15.90 3.08
N LEU A 249 5.52 15.97 3.00
CA LEU A 249 4.76 15.84 1.78
C LEU A 249 3.73 16.96 1.71
N LYS A 250 3.59 17.54 0.53
CA LYS A 250 2.48 18.43 0.16
C LYS A 250 1.86 17.91 -1.11
N GLU A 251 0.53 17.75 -1.12
CA GLU A 251 -0.22 17.33 -2.30
C GLU A 251 -1.46 18.18 -2.48
N ILE A 252 -1.74 18.54 -3.72
CA ILE A 252 -2.98 19.19 -4.15
C ILE A 252 -3.59 18.30 -5.23
N ARG A 253 -4.87 17.92 -5.03
CA ARG A 253 -5.69 17.22 -6.04
C ARG A 253 -6.88 18.08 -6.41
N THR A 254 -7.16 18.14 -7.70
CA THR A 254 -8.33 18.84 -8.23
C THR A 254 -9.04 17.96 -9.24
N SER A 255 -10.35 17.83 -9.12
CA SER A 255 -11.19 17.02 -10.00
C SER A 255 -12.61 17.58 -10.01
N GLY A 256 -13.54 16.85 -10.61
CA GLY A 256 -14.93 17.20 -10.75
C GLY A 256 -15.35 17.27 -12.20
N GLN A 257 -16.35 18.09 -12.52
CA GLN A 257 -16.82 18.27 -13.86
C GLN A 257 -15.76 18.94 -14.76
N ASP A 258 -15.69 18.49 -15.99
CA ASP A 258 -14.82 19.07 -17.02
C ASP A 258 -15.32 20.47 -17.39
N THR A 259 -14.58 21.49 -16.97
CA THR A 259 -14.93 22.90 -17.17
C THR A 259 -14.70 23.40 -18.61
N GLU A 260 -14.03 22.61 -19.44
CA GLU A 260 -13.85 22.95 -20.86
C GLU A 260 -15.10 22.61 -21.68
N HIS A 261 -15.83 21.58 -21.27
CA HIS A 261 -17.02 21.09 -21.99
C HIS A 261 -18.33 21.34 -21.24
N VAL A 262 -18.33 21.43 -19.92
CA VAL A 262 -19.50 21.71 -19.10
C VAL A 262 -19.55 23.19 -18.78
N HIS A 263 -20.50 23.91 -19.38
CA HIS A 263 -20.75 25.35 -19.16
C HIS A 263 -21.96 25.54 -18.23
N SER A 264 -21.71 25.49 -16.94
CA SER A 264 -22.71 25.72 -15.90
C SER A 264 -22.14 26.70 -14.86
N ASP A 265 -22.98 27.59 -14.33
CA ASP A 265 -22.61 28.43 -13.19
C ASP A 265 -22.39 27.59 -11.93
N ASP A 266 -22.71 26.31 -11.99
CA ASP A 266 -22.87 25.37 -10.89
C ASP A 266 -22.06 24.10 -11.08
N ILE A 267 -20.74 24.26 -11.10
CA ILE A 267 -19.79 23.18 -11.35
C ILE A 267 -19.55 22.34 -10.09
N TYR A 268 -19.71 21.01 -10.21
CA TYR A 268 -19.31 20.07 -9.17
C TYR A 268 -17.77 19.96 -9.11
N ARG A 269 -17.19 20.41 -8.01
CA ARG A 269 -15.72 20.43 -7.83
C ARG A 269 -15.29 19.53 -6.70
N ILE A 270 -14.13 18.91 -6.88
CA ILE A 270 -13.42 18.18 -5.84
C ILE A 270 -12.04 18.81 -5.68
N LYS A 271 -11.68 19.16 -4.45
CA LYS A 271 -10.36 19.69 -4.09
C LYS A 271 -9.90 19.00 -2.82
N LEU A 272 -8.69 18.48 -2.83
CA LEU A 272 -8.05 17.90 -1.66
C LEU A 272 -6.66 18.53 -1.50
N HIS A 273 -6.44 19.14 -0.32
CA HIS A 273 -5.13 19.69 0.03
C HIS A 273 -4.58 18.87 1.20
N THR A 274 -3.47 18.22 0.97
CA THR A 274 -2.80 17.38 1.97
C THR A 274 -1.45 17.97 2.33
N ASN A 275 -1.19 18.10 3.65
CA ASN A 275 0.16 18.28 4.18
C ASN A 275 0.44 17.15 5.16
N ARG A 276 1.58 16.48 4.98
CA ARG A 276 2.02 15.42 5.88
C ARG A 276 3.45 15.66 6.31
N TYR A 277 3.69 15.51 7.60
CA TYR A 277 5.02 15.57 8.21
C TYR A 277 5.22 14.27 8.98
N GLU A 278 6.38 13.68 8.84
CA GLU A 278 6.70 12.43 9.54
C GLU A 278 8.15 12.41 10.01
N GLY A 279 8.38 11.67 11.07
CA GLY A 279 9.72 11.43 11.58
C GLY A 279 9.80 10.08 12.28
N TYR A 280 10.98 9.48 12.23
CA TYR A 280 11.24 8.24 12.93
C TYR A 280 12.65 8.18 13.50
N MET A 281 12.83 7.34 14.51
CA MET A 281 14.12 6.99 15.05
C MET A 281 14.13 5.55 15.53
N LYS A 282 15.28 4.90 15.38
CA LYS A 282 15.56 3.54 15.85
C LYS A 282 16.93 3.53 16.49
N HIS A 283 17.00 3.05 17.71
CA HIS A 283 18.23 2.90 18.50
C HIS A 283 18.38 1.43 18.84
N ALA A 284 19.48 0.80 18.47
CA ALA A 284 19.79 -0.56 18.85
C ALA A 284 21.09 -0.61 19.65
N PHE A 285 21.03 -1.19 20.84
CA PHE A 285 22.16 -1.41 21.75
C PHE A 285 22.48 -2.91 21.75
N ILE A 286 23.62 -3.29 21.18
CA ILE A 286 24.06 -4.68 21.13
C ILE A 286 24.79 -4.99 22.43
N LEU A 287 24.18 -5.86 23.25
CA LEU A 287 24.70 -6.25 24.55
C LEU A 287 25.62 -7.46 24.45
N ASN A 288 25.33 -8.39 23.54
CA ASN A 288 26.15 -9.58 23.30
C ASN A 288 26.06 -9.97 21.81
N HIS A 289 27.19 -9.91 21.11
CA HIS A 289 27.28 -10.26 19.69
C HIS A 289 27.16 -11.78 19.41
N GLU A 290 27.59 -12.61 20.36
CA GLU A 290 27.57 -14.07 20.20
C GLU A 290 26.13 -14.61 20.22
N HIS A 291 25.32 -14.10 21.12
CA HIS A 291 23.92 -14.45 21.26
C HIS A 291 22.97 -13.50 20.52
N GLY A 292 23.48 -12.49 19.80
CA GLY A 292 22.66 -11.46 19.18
C GLY A 292 21.77 -10.69 20.16
N THR A 293 22.17 -10.68 21.48
CA THR A 293 21.38 -10.03 22.52
C THR A 293 21.41 -8.52 22.32
N ASN A 294 20.25 -7.92 22.19
CA ASN A 294 20.11 -6.49 21.96
C ASN A 294 18.88 -5.90 22.66
N ILE A 295 18.90 -4.60 22.85
CA ILE A 295 17.74 -3.78 23.19
C ILE A 295 17.55 -2.76 22.09
N ALA A 296 16.37 -2.71 21.50
CA ALA A 296 16.02 -1.75 20.48
C ALA A 296 14.87 -0.84 20.96
N PHE A 297 15.07 0.47 20.83
CA PHE A 297 14.01 1.46 20.97
C PHE A 297 13.68 2.02 19.60
N MET A 298 12.40 1.98 19.23
CA MET A 298 11.91 2.46 17.96
C MET A 298 10.74 3.40 18.18
N SER A 299 10.71 4.51 17.44
CA SER A 299 9.58 5.44 17.50
C SER A 299 9.34 6.07 16.15
N SER A 300 8.08 6.29 15.82
CA SER A 300 7.64 7.09 14.66
C SER A 300 6.54 8.03 15.08
N ALA A 301 6.54 9.22 14.48
CA ALA A 301 5.49 10.21 14.64
C ALA A 301 5.08 10.76 13.28
N SER A 302 3.80 11.04 13.11
CA SER A 302 3.30 11.69 11.90
C SER A 302 2.20 12.70 12.24
N MET A 303 2.11 13.73 11.41
CA MET A 303 0.99 14.68 11.37
C MET A 303 0.47 14.72 9.94
N HIS A 304 -0.81 14.45 9.76
CA HIS A 304 -1.50 14.47 8.48
C HIS A 304 -2.64 15.46 8.53
N GLN A 305 -2.62 16.44 7.66
CA GLN A 305 -3.64 17.45 7.51
C GLN A 305 -4.30 17.28 6.16
N LEU A 306 -5.61 17.18 6.15
CA LEU A 306 -6.43 17.10 4.95
C LEU A 306 -7.51 18.18 5.01
N ASP A 307 -7.58 19.02 3.99
CA ASP A 307 -8.65 19.96 3.73
C ASP A 307 -9.30 19.55 2.41
N ALA A 308 -10.54 19.07 2.47
CA ALA A 308 -11.20 18.42 1.36
C ALA A 308 -12.59 18.99 1.09
N GLN A 309 -12.86 19.21 -0.19
CA GLN A 309 -14.17 19.58 -0.73
C GLN A 309 -14.64 18.50 -1.72
N TYR A 310 -15.88 18.04 -1.56
CA TYR A 310 -16.55 17.09 -2.43
C TYR A 310 -17.91 17.69 -2.84
N GLY A 311 -17.92 18.51 -3.91
CA GLY A 311 -19.09 19.31 -4.27
C GLY A 311 -19.45 20.29 -3.15
N ASN A 312 -20.58 20.05 -2.48
CA ASN A 312 -21.06 20.85 -1.34
C ASN A 312 -20.75 20.24 0.03
N LYS A 313 -20.00 19.15 0.09
CA LYS A 313 -19.54 18.51 1.32
C LYS A 313 -18.10 18.90 1.59
N PHE A 314 -17.81 19.26 2.84
CA PHE A 314 -16.48 19.67 3.29
C PHE A 314 -16.01 18.76 4.41
N TYR A 315 -14.72 18.47 4.42
CA TYR A 315 -14.08 17.66 5.44
C TYR A 315 -12.68 18.18 5.74
N ASP A 316 -12.46 18.64 6.96
CA ASP A 316 -11.14 19.00 7.46
C ASP A 316 -10.68 18.03 8.52
N LEU A 317 -9.43 17.60 8.41
CA LEU A 317 -8.81 16.69 9.36
C LEU A 317 -7.43 17.18 9.78
N ASN A 318 -7.15 17.07 11.07
CA ASN A 318 -5.79 17.12 11.61
C ASN A 318 -5.56 15.84 12.42
N GLU A 319 -4.84 14.89 11.81
CA GLU A 319 -4.48 13.62 12.41
C GLU A 319 -3.05 13.68 12.94
N LYS A 320 -2.83 13.13 14.13
CA LYS A 320 -1.50 12.97 14.73
C LYS A 320 -1.36 11.55 15.23
N ASN A 321 -0.30 10.89 14.84
CA ASN A 321 0.02 9.55 15.30
C ASN A 321 1.40 9.54 15.96
N LEU A 322 1.52 8.76 17.03
CA LEU A 322 2.79 8.45 17.69
C LEU A 322 2.83 6.95 17.99
N TYR A 323 3.80 6.27 17.48
CA TYR A 323 4.14 4.89 17.85
C TYR A 323 5.50 4.84 18.52
N SER A 324 5.62 4.08 19.60
CA SER A 324 6.89 3.82 20.26
C SER A 324 6.94 2.38 20.76
N SER A 325 8.10 1.73 20.62
CA SER A 325 8.32 0.35 21.04
C SER A 325 9.71 0.18 21.64
N LEU A 326 9.79 -0.57 22.74
CA LEU A 326 11.03 -1.03 23.34
C LEU A 326 11.06 -2.56 23.28
N MET A 327 12.06 -3.09 22.61
CA MET A 327 12.22 -4.52 22.36
C MET A 327 13.52 -5.04 22.95
N PHE A 328 13.47 -6.21 23.58
CA PHE A 328 14.61 -7.02 23.97
C PHE A 328 14.59 -8.30 23.15
N GLU A 329 15.73 -8.66 22.56
CA GLU A 329 15.88 -9.88 21.78
C GLU A 329 17.16 -10.62 22.14
N THR A 330 17.09 -11.95 22.19
CA THR A 330 18.24 -12.81 22.47
C THR A 330 18.09 -14.22 21.90
N ASN A 331 19.20 -14.79 21.44
CA ASN A 331 19.29 -16.19 21.08
C ASN A 331 19.92 -16.97 22.24
N PHE A 332 19.15 -17.82 22.90
CA PHE A 332 19.70 -18.75 23.94
C PHE A 332 20.63 -19.80 23.31
N SER A 333 20.38 -20.12 22.05
CA SER A 333 21.21 -20.96 21.20
C SER A 333 20.90 -20.66 19.74
N THR A 334 21.58 -21.34 18.83
CA THR A 334 21.27 -21.27 17.38
C THR A 334 19.87 -21.74 17.00
N GLN A 335 19.17 -22.39 17.95
CA GLN A 335 17.83 -22.95 17.74
C GLN A 335 16.73 -22.13 18.46
N HIS A 336 17.07 -21.36 19.46
CA HIS A 336 16.10 -20.75 20.38
C HIS A 336 16.25 -19.23 20.42
N ASN A 337 15.29 -18.51 19.85
CA ASN A 337 15.20 -17.06 19.89
C ASN A 337 14.02 -16.62 20.77
N LEU A 338 14.21 -15.61 21.59
CA LEU A 338 13.18 -14.97 22.38
C LEU A 338 13.20 -13.46 22.11
N SER A 339 12.02 -12.91 21.82
CA SER A 339 11.79 -11.48 21.73
C SER A 339 10.68 -11.06 22.69
N LEU A 340 10.97 -10.08 23.53
CA LEU A 340 10.03 -9.46 24.47
C LEU A 340 9.94 -7.98 24.14
N GLY A 341 8.77 -7.38 24.32
CA GLY A 341 8.69 -5.94 24.14
C GLY A 341 7.42 -5.31 24.68
N VAL A 342 7.50 -4.01 24.78
CA VAL A 342 6.37 -3.13 25.11
C VAL A 342 6.24 -2.07 24.05
N SER A 343 5.02 -1.65 23.78
CA SER A 343 4.77 -0.58 22.80
C SER A 343 3.60 0.29 23.22
N VAL A 344 3.54 1.47 22.67
CA VAL A 344 2.38 2.37 22.77
C VAL A 344 2.09 2.95 21.39
N ASN A 345 0.82 2.95 21.03
CA ASN A 345 0.29 3.69 19.90
C ASN A 345 -0.64 4.77 20.43
N HIS A 346 -0.53 5.99 19.89
CA HIS A 346 -1.38 7.10 20.23
C HIS A 346 -1.86 7.78 18.96
N ASP A 347 -3.18 7.80 18.76
CA ASP A 347 -3.84 8.44 17.63
C ASP A 347 -4.71 9.59 18.16
N TYR A 348 -4.66 10.70 17.46
CA TYR A 348 -5.52 11.84 17.65
C TYR A 348 -6.04 12.32 16.29
N LEU A 349 -7.37 12.38 16.13
CA LEU A 349 -8.04 12.88 14.95
C LEU A 349 -8.96 14.03 15.36
N GLY A 350 -8.58 15.24 15.01
CA GLY A 350 -9.44 16.42 15.11
C GLY A 350 -10.10 16.67 13.76
N GLN A 351 -11.41 16.40 13.68
CA GLN A 351 -12.17 16.41 12.44
C GLN A 351 -13.26 17.47 12.46
N ARG A 352 -13.54 18.05 11.30
CA ARG A 352 -14.73 18.89 11.06
C ARG A 352 -15.36 18.46 9.75
N ALA A 353 -16.66 18.23 9.73
CA ALA A 353 -17.35 17.77 8.53
C ALA A 353 -18.80 18.25 8.49
N ASN A 354 -19.32 18.47 7.28
CA ASN A 354 -20.72 18.57 6.97
C ASN A 354 -21.13 17.37 6.11
N VAL A 355 -21.39 16.23 6.74
CA VAL A 355 -21.63 14.96 6.03
C VAL A 355 -23.05 14.77 5.53
N ASN A 356 -24.00 15.56 6.03
CA ASN A 356 -25.42 15.49 5.69
C ASN A 356 -25.88 16.88 5.21
N VAL A 357 -25.73 17.17 3.93
CA VAL A 357 -26.21 18.40 3.32
C VAL A 357 -27.43 18.09 2.48
N SER A 358 -28.58 18.68 2.86
CA SER A 358 -29.79 18.71 2.00
C SER A 358 -29.51 19.42 0.67
N PRO A 359 -30.33 19.17 -0.38
CA PRO A 359 -30.08 19.75 -1.69
C PRO A 359 -29.91 21.27 -1.63
N ARG A 360 -29.02 21.73 -2.35
CA ARG A 360 -28.27 22.93 -2.48
C ARG A 360 -29.01 24.27 -2.47
N PRO A 361 -28.43 25.35 -1.90
CA PRO A 361 -28.71 26.72 -2.30
C PRO A 361 -27.99 27.11 -3.58
N THR A 362 -28.68 27.79 -4.47
CA THR A 362 -28.34 28.11 -5.88
C THR A 362 -27.31 29.24 -6.09
N VAL A 363 -26.35 29.48 -5.24
CA VAL A 363 -25.38 30.59 -5.42
C VAL A 363 -23.98 30.22 -5.00
N GLY A 364 -23.01 30.57 -5.87
CA GLY A 364 -21.56 30.51 -5.76
C GLY A 364 -20.90 30.08 -4.43
N LEU A 365 -20.27 28.88 -4.45
CA LEU A 365 -19.83 28.18 -3.23
C LEU A 365 -18.46 28.58 -2.72
N GLU A 366 -17.71 29.42 -3.43
CA GLU A 366 -16.31 29.67 -3.03
C GLU A 366 -16.16 30.47 -1.71
N GLU A 367 -17.23 31.11 -1.23
CA GLU A 367 -17.17 31.94 -0.03
C GLU A 367 -18.48 31.97 0.80
N SER A 368 -19.27 30.87 0.82
CA SER A 368 -20.50 30.89 1.64
C SER A 368 -20.16 30.66 3.12
N PRO A 369 -20.24 31.67 3.98
CA PRO A 369 -20.04 31.55 5.44
C PRO A 369 -21.02 30.58 6.11
N TYR A 370 -22.15 30.27 5.45
CA TYR A 370 -23.21 29.42 6.00
C TYR A 370 -22.83 27.94 6.01
N LEU A 371 -22.02 27.47 5.03
CA LEU A 371 -21.60 26.06 4.96
C LEU A 371 -20.53 25.71 6.01
N LEU A 372 -19.68 26.66 6.36
CA LEU A 372 -18.66 26.48 7.42
C LEU A 372 -19.27 26.50 8.82
N SER A 373 -20.43 27.17 9.03
CA SER A 373 -21.11 27.20 10.32
C SER A 373 -21.76 25.88 10.71
N ASP A 374 -22.11 25.03 9.70
CA ASP A 374 -22.79 23.75 9.91
C ASP A 374 -21.85 22.57 10.07
N MET A 375 -20.52 22.81 10.04
CA MET A 375 -19.53 21.78 10.23
C MET A 375 -19.52 21.28 11.68
N GLN A 376 -19.81 19.98 11.83
CA GLN A 376 -19.73 19.29 13.11
C GLN A 376 -18.28 18.99 13.46
N ARG A 377 -17.91 19.17 14.72
CA ARG A 377 -16.62 18.74 15.26
C ARG A 377 -16.72 17.31 15.78
N ILE A 378 -15.79 16.47 15.31
CA ILE A 378 -15.66 15.08 15.73
C ILE A 378 -14.20 14.92 16.16
N ASN A 379 -13.98 14.68 17.45
CA ASN A 379 -12.64 14.43 17.96
C ASN A 379 -12.55 12.99 18.44
N GLU A 380 -11.60 12.26 17.88
CA GLU A 380 -11.30 10.88 18.25
C GLU A 380 -9.89 10.83 18.81
N LYS A 381 -9.71 10.08 19.89
CA LYS A 381 -8.42 9.91 20.53
C LYS A 381 -8.32 8.51 21.08
N GLU A 382 -7.30 7.80 20.66
CA GLU A 382 -6.98 6.49 21.17
C GLU A 382 -5.55 6.40 21.70
N THR A 383 -5.36 5.69 22.81
CA THR A 383 -4.04 5.33 23.31
C THR A 383 -4.05 3.84 23.60
N THR A 384 -3.12 3.12 23.00
CA THR A 384 -3.06 1.66 23.09
C THR A 384 -1.65 1.23 23.52
N PRO A 385 -1.35 1.21 24.84
CA PRO A 385 -0.18 0.50 25.36
C PRO A 385 -0.38 -1.01 25.23
N GLY A 386 0.72 -1.72 24.99
CA GLY A 386 0.70 -3.17 24.89
C GLY A 386 2.06 -3.80 25.22
N ALA A 387 2.02 -5.09 25.49
CA ALA A 387 3.20 -5.91 25.74
C ALA A 387 3.11 -7.21 24.97
N TYR A 388 4.26 -7.72 24.51
CA TYR A 388 4.30 -8.96 23.76
C TYR A 388 5.48 -9.85 24.17
N ALA A 389 5.30 -11.14 23.89
CA ALA A 389 6.36 -12.14 23.92
C ALA A 389 6.26 -13.00 22.67
N GLN A 390 7.40 -13.22 22.01
CA GLN A 390 7.51 -14.10 20.85
C GLN A 390 8.67 -15.04 21.01
N TYR A 391 8.42 -16.32 20.78
CA TYR A 391 9.43 -17.36 20.81
C TYR A 391 9.52 -18.04 19.47
N THR A 392 10.76 -18.23 18.99
CA THR A 392 11.03 -18.91 17.71
C THR A 392 11.97 -20.08 17.98
N TYR A 393 11.55 -21.26 17.52
CA TYR A 393 12.35 -22.47 17.50
C TYR A 393 12.75 -22.82 16.07
N THR A 394 14.05 -23.05 15.85
CA THR A 394 14.60 -23.36 14.52
C THR A 394 15.44 -24.61 14.60
N LEU A 395 15.08 -25.66 13.83
CA LEU A 395 15.82 -26.90 13.71
C LEU A 395 16.47 -26.97 12.31
N GLY A 396 17.67 -26.41 12.19
CA GLY A 396 18.38 -26.29 10.91
C GLY A 396 17.51 -25.63 9.83
N THR A 397 17.52 -26.19 8.61
CA THR A 397 16.66 -25.73 7.52
C THR A 397 15.28 -26.41 7.51
N LYS A 398 15.06 -27.45 8.35
CA LYS A 398 13.90 -28.34 8.26
C LYS A 398 12.66 -27.78 8.95
N LEU A 399 12.80 -27.14 10.11
CA LEU A 399 11.66 -26.69 10.89
C LEU A 399 11.93 -25.31 11.50
N THR A 400 11.00 -24.39 11.32
CA THR A 400 10.95 -23.16 12.12
C THR A 400 9.52 -23.03 12.67
N ALA A 401 9.39 -22.95 13.98
CA ALA A 401 8.11 -22.72 14.66
C ALA A 401 8.19 -21.42 15.44
N MET A 402 7.22 -20.53 15.26
CA MET A 402 7.13 -19.25 15.94
C MET A 402 5.77 -19.14 16.62
N ALA A 403 5.78 -18.81 17.90
CA ALA A 403 4.59 -18.52 18.69
C ALA A 403 4.75 -17.14 19.33
N GLY A 404 3.76 -16.29 19.15
CA GLY A 404 3.70 -14.96 19.71
C GLY A 404 2.38 -14.71 20.41
N VAL A 405 2.44 -14.00 21.51
CA VAL A 405 1.29 -13.52 22.27
C VAL A 405 1.45 -12.05 22.58
N ARG A 406 0.35 -11.31 22.49
CA ARG A 406 0.33 -9.88 22.78
C ARG A 406 -0.92 -9.51 23.55
N ILE A 407 -0.78 -8.63 24.53
CA ILE A 407 -1.89 -8.05 25.29
C ILE A 407 -1.81 -6.54 25.14
N ASP A 408 -2.91 -5.93 24.74
CA ASP A 408 -3.06 -4.50 24.54
C ASP A 408 -4.27 -3.96 25.29
N HIS A 409 -4.21 -2.67 25.64
CA HIS A 409 -5.30 -1.96 26.27
C HIS A 409 -5.62 -0.69 25.46
N SER A 410 -6.71 -0.73 24.70
CA SER A 410 -7.23 0.47 24.04
C SER A 410 -7.99 1.35 25.03
N SER A 411 -7.73 2.65 25.01
CA SER A 411 -8.49 3.62 25.81
C SER A 411 -9.96 3.73 25.40
N ILE A 412 -10.33 3.19 24.22
CA ILE A 412 -11.70 3.19 23.70
C ILE A 412 -12.35 1.81 23.88
N TYR A 413 -11.64 0.72 23.49
CA TYR A 413 -12.20 -0.62 23.35
C TYR A 413 -11.83 -1.55 24.52
N GLY A 414 -10.96 -1.12 25.44
CA GLY A 414 -10.50 -1.94 26.58
C GLY A 414 -9.42 -2.95 26.21
N ASN A 415 -9.39 -4.06 26.96
CA ASN A 415 -8.33 -5.07 26.82
C ASN A 415 -8.64 -6.05 25.67
N PHE A 416 -7.60 -6.41 24.92
CA PHE A 416 -7.68 -7.46 23.92
C PHE A 416 -6.39 -8.28 23.83
N PHE A 417 -6.50 -9.50 23.30
CA PHE A 417 -5.43 -10.50 23.28
C PHE A 417 -5.19 -11.01 21.86
N THR A 418 -3.94 -10.93 21.42
CA THR A 418 -3.53 -11.27 20.05
C THR A 418 -2.59 -12.48 20.06
N PRO A 419 -3.09 -13.71 19.94
CA PRO A 419 -2.28 -14.90 19.75
C PRO A 419 -1.94 -15.09 18.27
N ARG A 420 -0.69 -15.45 17.95
CA ARG A 420 -0.25 -15.77 16.59
C ARG A 420 0.72 -16.94 16.60
N PHE A 421 0.56 -17.82 15.64
CA PHE A 421 1.34 -19.03 15.50
C PHE A 421 1.70 -19.28 14.03
N HIS A 422 2.99 -19.60 13.77
CA HIS A 422 3.51 -19.88 12.45
C HIS A 422 4.44 -21.09 12.49
N VAL A 423 4.33 -21.96 11.51
CA VAL A 423 5.24 -23.09 11.32
C VAL A 423 5.69 -23.14 9.87
N LYS A 424 6.98 -23.24 9.67
CA LYS A 424 7.60 -23.63 8.39
C LYS A 424 8.21 -25.01 8.56
N TYR A 425 7.82 -25.95 7.70
CA TYR A 425 8.37 -27.28 7.66
C TYR A 425 8.89 -27.60 6.25
N SER A 426 10.15 -27.91 6.13
CA SER A 426 10.82 -28.28 4.88
C SER A 426 11.42 -29.67 5.04
N PRO A 427 10.65 -30.75 4.78
CA PRO A 427 11.14 -32.13 4.91
C PRO A 427 12.36 -32.40 4.05
N ILE A 428 12.38 -31.79 2.87
CA ILE A 428 13.50 -31.78 1.91
C ILE A 428 13.60 -30.37 1.31
N ASP A 429 14.74 -30.01 0.74
CA ASP A 429 14.98 -28.68 0.14
C ASP A 429 14.02 -28.36 -1.00
N ALA A 430 13.48 -29.38 -1.65
CA ALA A 430 12.51 -29.22 -2.75
C ALA A 430 11.09 -28.88 -2.28
N ILE A 431 10.76 -28.99 -0.98
CA ILE A 431 9.40 -28.80 -0.46
C ILE A 431 9.44 -27.92 0.80
N SER A 432 8.62 -26.88 0.80
CA SER A 432 8.43 -26.04 1.98
C SER A 432 6.93 -25.85 2.23
N ILE A 433 6.47 -26.20 3.42
CA ILE A 433 5.10 -26.08 3.89
C ILE A 433 5.07 -25.02 4.99
N ARG A 434 4.13 -24.08 4.94
CA ARG A 434 3.90 -23.10 5.99
C ARG A 434 2.45 -23.15 6.45
N LEU A 435 2.28 -23.11 7.76
CA LEU A 435 1.00 -23.01 8.44
C LEU A 435 1.01 -21.72 9.27
N SER A 436 -0.10 -21.04 9.29
CA SER A 436 -0.32 -19.87 10.14
C SER A 436 -1.71 -19.86 10.74
N ALA A 437 -1.82 -19.40 11.97
CA ALA A 437 -3.08 -19.10 12.63
C ALA A 437 -2.87 -17.89 13.55
N GLY A 438 -3.75 -16.93 13.49
CA GLY A 438 -3.61 -15.77 14.35
C GLY A 438 -4.82 -14.86 14.36
N LYS A 439 -4.92 -14.10 15.43
CA LYS A 439 -5.94 -13.07 15.62
C LYS A 439 -5.37 -11.71 15.29
N GLY A 440 -6.17 -10.85 14.68
CA GLY A 440 -5.83 -9.46 14.41
C GLY A 440 -6.99 -8.55 14.78
N TYR A 441 -6.66 -7.31 15.08
CA TYR A 441 -7.59 -6.26 15.46
C TYR A 441 -7.33 -5.01 14.62
N CYS A 442 -8.37 -4.21 14.35
CA CYS A 442 -8.23 -2.93 13.68
C CYS A 442 -9.11 -1.89 14.38
N THR A 443 -8.54 -0.73 14.68
CA THR A 443 -9.31 0.42 15.12
C THR A 443 -9.97 1.08 13.93
N VAL A 444 -11.23 1.48 14.06
CA VAL A 444 -12.03 2.05 12.98
C VAL A 444 -12.10 3.56 13.12
N PHE A 445 -11.45 4.28 12.23
CA PHE A 445 -11.61 5.73 12.06
C PHE A 445 -12.48 5.99 10.83
N ALA A 446 -13.76 5.60 10.92
CA ALA A 446 -14.64 5.44 9.77
C ALA A 446 -14.70 6.64 8.83
N LEU A 447 -14.85 7.86 9.34
CA LEU A 447 -14.91 9.05 8.49
C LEU A 447 -13.55 9.34 7.84
N ALA A 448 -12.45 9.15 8.56
CA ALA A 448 -11.11 9.37 8.03
C ALA A 448 -10.73 8.33 6.96
N GLU A 449 -11.01 7.05 7.19
CA GLU A 449 -10.66 5.95 6.29
C GLU A 449 -11.54 5.87 5.04
N TYR A 450 -12.77 6.37 5.13
CA TYR A 450 -13.75 6.32 4.05
C TYR A 450 -14.20 7.71 3.57
N ASN A 451 -13.36 8.75 3.76
CA ASN A 451 -13.72 10.14 3.39
C ASN A 451 -14.06 10.29 1.89
N TYR A 452 -13.52 9.45 1.01
CA TYR A 452 -13.84 9.44 -0.42
C TYR A 452 -15.33 9.14 -0.70
N LEU A 453 -16.06 8.49 0.24
CA LEU A 453 -17.50 8.27 0.13
C LEU A 453 -18.29 9.59 0.15
N LEU A 454 -17.69 10.68 0.63
CA LEU A 454 -18.31 12.01 0.57
C LEU A 454 -18.49 12.53 -0.85
N SER A 455 -17.77 11.96 -1.83
CA SER A 455 -17.97 12.28 -3.24
C SER A 455 -19.32 11.79 -3.81
N SER A 456 -19.93 10.76 -3.19
CA SER A 456 -21.27 10.30 -3.58
C SER A 456 -22.36 11.31 -3.24
N GLY A 457 -23.40 11.38 -4.07
CA GLY A 457 -24.62 12.15 -3.77
C GLY A 457 -25.42 11.62 -2.59
N ARG A 458 -25.17 10.35 -2.19
CA ARG A 458 -25.81 9.71 -1.05
C ARG A 458 -25.29 10.28 0.29
N ASN A 459 -26.13 10.24 1.30
CA ASN A 459 -25.74 10.58 2.67
C ASN A 459 -24.85 9.48 3.26
N LEU A 460 -23.89 9.84 4.10
CA LEU A 460 -23.06 8.91 4.85
C LEU A 460 -23.54 8.83 6.29
N ASN A 461 -24.01 7.65 6.72
CA ASN A 461 -24.45 7.39 8.08
C ASN A 461 -23.49 6.45 8.80
N ILE A 462 -22.77 6.98 9.78
CA ILE A 462 -21.81 6.23 10.59
C ILE A 462 -22.41 5.98 11.96
N SER A 463 -22.46 4.70 12.37
CA SER A 463 -22.90 4.29 13.71
C SER A 463 -21.97 4.87 14.77
N LYS A 464 -22.56 5.44 15.83
CA LYS A 464 -21.79 6.06 16.93
C LYS A 464 -21.13 5.04 17.86
N ASP A 465 -21.59 3.79 17.83
CA ASP A 465 -21.16 2.68 18.67
C ASP A 465 -20.27 1.68 17.93
N LEU A 466 -19.47 2.14 16.96
CA LEU A 466 -18.55 1.28 16.25
C LEU A 466 -17.56 0.64 17.23
N LYS A 467 -17.42 -0.67 17.08
CA LYS A 467 -16.51 -1.50 17.89
C LYS A 467 -15.22 -1.74 17.12
N GLN A 468 -14.17 -2.10 17.83
CA GLN A 468 -12.93 -2.55 17.22
C GLN A 468 -13.21 -3.76 16.32
N GLU A 469 -12.63 -3.77 15.13
CA GLU A 469 -12.70 -4.91 14.23
C GLU A 469 -11.81 -6.03 14.75
N GLU A 470 -12.28 -7.25 14.58
CA GLU A 470 -11.65 -8.43 15.16
C GLU A 470 -11.84 -9.62 14.23
N ALA A 471 -10.75 -10.30 13.87
CA ALA A 471 -10.80 -11.44 12.98
C ALA A 471 -9.71 -12.48 13.27
N TRP A 472 -10.05 -13.74 13.00
CA TRP A 472 -9.12 -14.84 12.89
C TRP A 472 -8.70 -15.04 11.44
N ASN A 473 -7.41 -15.29 11.23
CA ASN A 473 -6.86 -15.69 9.94
C ASN A 473 -6.11 -17.01 10.07
N TYR A 474 -6.37 -17.92 9.13
CA TYR A 474 -5.73 -19.23 9.02
C TYR A 474 -5.13 -19.36 7.63
N GLY A 475 -3.90 -19.81 7.54
CA GLY A 475 -3.16 -19.92 6.28
C GLY A 475 -2.44 -21.26 6.14
N LEU A 476 -2.49 -21.82 4.95
CA LEU A 476 -1.65 -22.92 4.49
C LEU A 476 -0.97 -22.49 3.19
N SER A 477 0.33 -22.65 3.13
CA SER A 477 1.12 -22.36 1.92
C SER A 477 2.13 -23.47 1.68
N THR A 478 2.23 -23.93 0.44
CA THR A 478 3.20 -24.92 0.00
C THR A 478 4.04 -24.37 -1.15
N ALA A 479 5.32 -24.66 -1.13
CA ALA A 479 6.23 -24.34 -2.24
C ALA A 479 6.97 -25.60 -2.67
N PHE A 480 7.04 -25.83 -3.98
CA PHE A 480 7.74 -26.93 -4.60
C PHE A 480 8.81 -26.37 -5.54
N TYR A 481 10.02 -26.89 -5.40
CA TYR A 481 11.16 -26.58 -6.26
C TYR A 481 11.49 -27.82 -7.08
N ILE A 482 10.96 -27.91 -8.30
CA ILE A 482 10.96 -29.10 -9.14
C ILE A 482 12.06 -28.95 -10.20
N PRO A 483 13.13 -29.76 -10.16
CA PRO A 483 14.11 -29.80 -11.23
C PRO A 483 13.47 -30.26 -12.54
N MET A 484 13.56 -29.45 -13.59
CA MET A 484 12.98 -29.75 -14.89
C MET A 484 13.87 -29.15 -16.00
N PHE A 485 14.30 -29.98 -16.97
CA PHE A 485 15.16 -29.57 -18.12
C PHE A 485 16.40 -28.76 -17.70
N GLY A 486 17.08 -29.19 -16.61
CA GLY A 486 18.29 -28.54 -16.10
C GLY A 486 18.07 -27.20 -15.39
N LYS A 487 16.82 -26.82 -15.09
CA LYS A 487 16.39 -25.64 -14.39
C LYS A 487 15.38 -26.00 -13.30
N THR A 488 14.96 -25.03 -12.49
CA THR A 488 14.02 -25.27 -11.40
C THR A 488 12.69 -24.56 -11.68
N LEU A 489 11.62 -25.35 -11.77
CA LEU A 489 10.26 -24.84 -11.69
C LEU A 489 9.92 -24.56 -10.23
N LYS A 490 9.53 -23.34 -9.94
CA LYS A 490 8.99 -22.94 -8.64
C LYS A 490 7.47 -22.95 -8.74
N LEU A 491 6.82 -23.80 -7.94
CA LEU A 491 5.37 -23.91 -7.87
C LEU A 491 4.91 -23.61 -6.45
N ASN A 492 3.99 -22.67 -6.28
CA ASN A 492 3.41 -22.32 -4.98
C ASN A 492 1.90 -22.54 -5.03
N ALA A 493 1.34 -23.05 -3.93
CA ALA A 493 -0.10 -23.12 -3.71
C ALA A 493 -0.41 -22.63 -2.30
N GLU A 494 -1.42 -21.78 -2.17
CA GLU A 494 -1.76 -21.13 -0.92
C GLU A 494 -3.27 -21.10 -0.74
N TYR A 495 -3.69 -21.28 0.51
CA TYR A 495 -5.08 -21.14 0.92
C TYR A 495 -5.15 -20.34 2.22
N TYR A 496 -6.04 -19.37 2.26
CA TYR A 496 -6.32 -18.54 3.43
C TYR A 496 -7.80 -18.50 3.73
N TYR A 497 -8.12 -18.56 5.01
CA TYR A 497 -9.45 -18.33 5.53
C TYR A 497 -9.40 -17.23 6.58
N THR A 498 -10.17 -16.17 6.37
CA THR A 498 -10.37 -15.08 7.35
C THR A 498 -11.81 -15.07 7.80
N SER A 499 -12.07 -15.02 9.11
CA SER A 499 -13.39 -14.95 9.70
C SER A 499 -13.46 -13.80 10.69
N PHE A 500 -14.39 -12.87 10.48
CA PHE A 500 -14.58 -11.72 11.37
C PHE A 500 -15.49 -12.11 12.53
N GLU A 501 -15.07 -11.74 13.74
CA GLU A 501 -15.91 -11.74 14.93
C GLU A 501 -16.67 -10.41 15.03
N ASN A 502 -16.01 -9.29 14.66
CA ASN A 502 -16.62 -8.01 14.41
C ASN A 502 -15.96 -7.30 13.22
N GLN A 503 -16.74 -6.50 12.49
CA GLN A 503 -16.31 -5.73 11.34
C GLN A 503 -17.13 -4.44 11.22
N ALA A 504 -16.51 -3.35 10.84
CA ALA A 504 -17.23 -2.16 10.36
C ALA A 504 -17.69 -2.41 8.92
N VAL A 505 -18.98 -2.68 8.77
CA VAL A 505 -19.57 -2.98 7.47
C VAL A 505 -19.90 -1.69 6.76
N VAL A 506 -19.26 -1.44 5.61
CA VAL A 506 -19.65 -0.37 4.68
C VAL A 506 -20.73 -0.93 3.78
N ASP A 507 -21.96 -0.52 4.02
CA ASP A 507 -23.16 -1.07 3.40
C ASP A 507 -23.73 -0.10 2.36
N TYR A 508 -23.55 -0.45 1.10
CA TYR A 508 -24.11 0.25 -0.05
C TYR A 508 -25.55 -0.19 -0.37
N ASP A 509 -25.97 -1.32 0.21
CA ASP A 509 -27.25 -1.96 -0.05
C ASP A 509 -28.35 -1.52 0.96
N ALA A 510 -27.95 -0.75 1.98
CA ALA A 510 -28.85 -0.33 3.06
C ALA A 510 -30.02 0.53 2.59
N ASN A 511 -29.76 1.50 1.69
CA ASN A 511 -30.76 2.41 1.14
C ASN A 511 -30.20 3.13 -0.11
N LYS A 512 -31.09 3.49 -1.03
CA LYS A 512 -30.73 4.27 -2.24
C LYS A 512 -30.18 5.69 -1.95
N GLU A 513 -30.56 6.29 -0.83
CA GLU A 513 -30.18 7.65 -0.46
C GLU A 513 -29.02 7.70 0.58
N LEU A 514 -28.53 6.51 0.99
CA LEU A 514 -27.69 6.38 2.15
C LEU A 514 -26.64 5.28 1.97
N ILE A 515 -25.39 5.57 2.33
CA ILE A 515 -24.35 4.60 2.61
C ILE A 515 -24.21 4.47 4.12
N ALA A 516 -24.34 3.25 4.66
CA ALA A 516 -24.28 3.03 6.10
C ALA A 516 -22.96 2.38 6.52
N ILE A 517 -22.40 2.80 7.65
CA ILE A 517 -21.26 2.13 8.30
C ILE A 517 -21.69 1.72 9.70
N TYR A 518 -21.70 0.42 9.97
CA TYR A 518 -22.19 -0.14 11.24
C TYR A 518 -21.46 -1.45 11.61
N ASN A 519 -21.58 -1.86 12.87
CA ASN A 519 -21.01 -3.11 13.34
C ASN A 519 -21.65 -4.35 12.66
N LEU A 520 -20.84 -5.32 12.30
CA LEU A 520 -21.28 -6.58 11.72
C LEU A 520 -22.44 -7.21 12.53
N ARG A 521 -23.52 -7.56 11.83
CA ARG A 521 -24.68 -8.27 12.36
C ARG A 521 -24.89 -9.55 11.56
N GLY A 522 -24.14 -10.60 11.90
CA GLY A 522 -24.19 -11.87 11.17
C GLY A 522 -22.80 -12.42 10.89
N LYS A 523 -22.54 -12.82 9.65
CA LYS A 523 -21.28 -13.46 9.25
C LYS A 523 -20.53 -12.60 8.26
N SER A 524 -19.21 -12.57 8.40
CA SER A 524 -18.30 -12.04 7.39
C SER A 524 -17.05 -12.91 7.30
N TYR A 525 -16.69 -13.33 6.08
CA TYR A 525 -15.55 -14.20 5.85
C TYR A 525 -14.95 -14.04 4.45
N SER A 526 -13.72 -14.48 4.32
CA SER A 526 -13.01 -14.60 3.04
C SER A 526 -12.31 -15.95 2.94
N HIS A 527 -12.51 -16.63 1.80
CA HIS A 527 -11.70 -17.75 1.36
C HIS A 527 -10.88 -17.29 0.15
N THR A 528 -9.57 -17.44 0.22
CA THR A 528 -8.68 -17.13 -0.91
C THR A 528 -7.80 -18.34 -1.20
N PHE A 529 -7.84 -18.79 -2.44
CA PHE A 529 -6.92 -19.81 -2.97
C PHE A 529 -6.06 -19.17 -4.06
N GLN A 530 -4.76 -19.41 -4.03
CA GLN A 530 -3.82 -18.97 -5.07
C GLN A 530 -2.85 -20.08 -5.44
N ILE A 531 -2.60 -20.23 -6.73
CA ILE A 531 -1.51 -21.04 -7.27
C ILE A 531 -0.67 -20.18 -8.20
N ASP A 532 0.64 -20.26 -8.10
CA ASP A 532 1.56 -19.58 -9.00
C ASP A 532 2.75 -20.47 -9.34
N ALA A 533 3.22 -20.33 -10.56
CA ALA A 533 4.35 -21.06 -11.11
C ALA A 533 5.31 -20.08 -11.80
N SER A 534 6.60 -20.19 -11.50
CA SER A 534 7.66 -19.42 -12.15
C SER A 534 8.74 -20.35 -12.69
N TYR A 535 9.11 -20.13 -13.95
CA TYR A 535 10.09 -20.98 -14.65
C TYR A 535 11.01 -20.15 -15.54
N PRO A 536 12.34 -20.31 -15.41
CA PRO A 536 13.31 -19.69 -16.31
C PRO A 536 13.36 -20.48 -17.64
N LEU A 537 12.44 -20.15 -18.57
CA LEU A 537 12.22 -20.92 -19.81
C LEU A 537 13.48 -21.01 -20.70
N LEU A 538 14.14 -19.87 -20.92
CA LEU A 538 15.39 -19.76 -21.68
C LEU A 538 16.43 -18.98 -20.86
N ARG A 539 17.67 -18.91 -21.32
CA ARG A 539 18.66 -18.04 -20.69
C ARG A 539 18.22 -16.59 -20.82
N GLY A 540 17.97 -15.95 -19.69
CA GLY A 540 17.48 -14.56 -19.62
C GLY A 540 15.97 -14.40 -19.74
N LEU A 541 15.18 -15.46 -20.06
CA LEU A 541 13.73 -15.43 -20.11
C LEU A 541 13.12 -16.16 -18.91
N GLU A 542 12.43 -15.43 -18.07
CA GLU A 542 11.60 -15.95 -16.97
C GLU A 542 10.12 -15.75 -17.29
N ILE A 543 9.32 -16.74 -17.07
CA ILE A 543 7.86 -16.68 -17.17
C ILE A 543 7.25 -16.99 -15.81
N THR A 544 6.20 -16.28 -15.45
CA THR A 544 5.40 -16.54 -14.26
C THR A 544 3.93 -16.56 -14.65
N ALA A 545 3.20 -17.56 -14.17
CA ALA A 545 1.76 -17.66 -14.31
C ALA A 545 1.15 -17.82 -12.91
N ALA A 546 0.06 -17.13 -12.64
CA ALA A 546 -0.65 -17.23 -11.38
C ALA A 546 -2.16 -17.21 -11.59
N TYR A 547 -2.87 -17.90 -10.72
CA TYR A 547 -4.32 -17.89 -10.66
C TYR A 547 -4.79 -17.81 -9.21
N ARG A 548 -5.70 -16.91 -8.92
CA ARG A 548 -6.29 -16.70 -7.59
C ARG A 548 -7.80 -16.71 -7.66
N LEU A 549 -8.43 -17.35 -6.67
CA LEU A 549 -9.87 -17.38 -6.43
C LEU A 549 -10.17 -16.69 -5.11
N ASN A 550 -11.23 -15.89 -5.06
CA ASN A 550 -11.76 -15.26 -3.86
C ASN A 550 -13.25 -15.58 -3.70
N ASP A 551 -13.65 -16.07 -2.53
CA ASP A 551 -15.04 -16.11 -2.08
C ASP A 551 -15.16 -15.26 -0.81
N VAL A 552 -15.64 -14.03 -0.98
CA VAL A 552 -15.75 -13.04 0.11
C VAL A 552 -17.22 -12.72 0.30
N LYS A 553 -17.75 -13.00 1.50
CA LYS A 553 -19.13 -12.72 1.85
C LYS A 553 -19.24 -11.95 3.16
N CYS A 554 -20.23 -11.08 3.21
CA CYS A 554 -20.58 -10.32 4.40
C CYS A 554 -22.11 -10.22 4.49
N THR A 555 -22.61 -10.10 5.71
CA THR A 555 -24.02 -9.87 5.96
C THR A 555 -24.31 -8.37 5.86
N TYR A 556 -25.11 -7.99 4.86
CA TYR A 556 -25.54 -6.62 4.55
C TYR A 556 -27.01 -6.37 4.93
N ASP A 557 -27.54 -5.21 4.59
CA ASP A 557 -28.89 -4.76 4.89
C ASP A 557 -29.22 -4.90 6.37
N TYR A 558 -28.34 -4.27 7.20
CA TYR A 558 -28.45 -4.30 8.66
C TYR A 558 -28.55 -5.71 9.28
N GLY A 559 -27.93 -6.69 8.64
CA GLY A 559 -27.88 -8.06 9.15
C GLY A 559 -28.88 -9.03 8.51
N LYS A 560 -29.59 -8.63 7.46
CA LYS A 560 -30.64 -9.46 6.84
C LYS A 560 -30.13 -10.48 5.83
N SER A 561 -29.10 -10.13 5.04
CA SER A 561 -28.69 -10.92 3.89
C SER A 561 -27.18 -11.17 3.84
N LEU A 562 -26.78 -12.44 3.82
CA LEU A 562 -25.40 -12.85 3.57
C LEU A 562 -25.14 -12.86 2.06
N MET A 563 -24.34 -11.92 1.57
CA MET A 563 -24.10 -11.72 0.14
C MET A 563 -22.61 -11.61 -0.18
N GLU A 564 -22.26 -11.79 -1.45
CA GLU A 564 -20.91 -11.51 -1.97
C GLU A 564 -20.55 -10.04 -1.68
N LYS A 565 -19.31 -9.79 -1.24
CA LYS A 565 -18.81 -8.43 -1.03
C LYS A 565 -18.84 -7.68 -2.37
N PRO A 566 -19.50 -6.51 -2.45
CA PRO A 566 -19.55 -5.73 -3.68
C PRO A 566 -18.16 -5.28 -4.13
N LEU A 567 -18.01 -4.98 -5.43
CA LEU A 567 -16.80 -4.46 -6.06
C LEU A 567 -15.55 -5.34 -5.81
N THR A 568 -15.78 -6.66 -5.68
CA THR A 568 -14.73 -7.64 -5.44
C THR A 568 -14.72 -8.69 -6.55
N SER A 569 -13.60 -8.79 -7.27
CA SER A 569 -13.42 -9.78 -8.33
C SER A 569 -13.33 -11.20 -7.74
N LYS A 570 -14.04 -12.15 -8.35
CA LYS A 570 -14.06 -13.56 -7.91
C LYS A 570 -12.74 -14.27 -8.19
N TYR A 571 -12.03 -13.88 -9.24
CA TYR A 571 -10.73 -14.46 -9.59
C TYR A 571 -9.82 -13.44 -10.24
N LYS A 572 -8.54 -13.74 -10.22
CA LYS A 572 -7.50 -13.04 -10.99
C LYS A 572 -6.55 -14.07 -11.59
N ALA A 573 -6.26 -13.92 -12.88
CA ALA A 573 -5.15 -14.62 -13.52
C ALA A 573 -4.08 -13.60 -13.91
N LEU A 574 -2.82 -13.97 -13.75
CA LEU A 574 -1.66 -13.16 -14.10
C LEU A 574 -0.69 -14.01 -14.93
N PHE A 575 -0.20 -13.46 -16.01
CA PHE A 575 0.93 -14.01 -16.77
C PHE A 575 1.96 -12.93 -16.98
N THR A 576 3.22 -13.19 -16.59
CA THR A 576 4.34 -12.27 -16.84
C THR A 576 5.44 -12.99 -17.60
N ALA A 577 6.07 -12.27 -18.53
CA ALA A 577 7.27 -12.70 -19.23
C ALA A 577 8.30 -11.58 -19.14
N SER A 578 9.49 -11.92 -18.66
CA SER A 578 10.62 -10.99 -18.55
C SER A 578 11.83 -11.57 -19.25
N TYR A 579 12.32 -10.88 -20.28
CA TYR A 579 13.52 -11.28 -21.02
C TYR A 579 14.62 -10.27 -20.89
N LYS A 580 15.75 -10.69 -20.38
CA LYS A 580 16.97 -9.89 -20.28
C LYS A 580 18.04 -10.48 -21.17
N THR A 581 18.56 -9.68 -22.10
CA THR A 581 19.62 -10.14 -23.03
C THR A 581 20.87 -10.61 -22.27
N PRO A 582 21.72 -11.48 -22.87
CA PRO A 582 22.86 -12.08 -22.15
C PRO A 582 23.84 -11.06 -21.53
N LEU A 583 24.02 -9.90 -22.16
CA LEU A 583 24.85 -8.81 -21.64
C LEU A 583 24.09 -7.88 -20.70
N GLY A 584 22.80 -8.13 -20.43
CA GLY A 584 21.96 -7.29 -19.59
C GLY A 584 21.65 -5.90 -20.14
N LEU A 585 21.93 -5.66 -21.43
CA LEU A 585 21.78 -4.34 -22.04
C LEU A 585 20.33 -3.99 -22.40
N TRP A 586 19.54 -4.99 -22.73
CA TRP A 586 18.10 -4.85 -23.04
C TRP A 586 17.29 -5.75 -22.13
N GLN A 587 16.16 -5.21 -21.70
CA GLN A 587 15.15 -5.94 -20.94
C GLN A 587 13.79 -5.68 -21.59
N PHE A 588 13.01 -6.74 -21.75
CA PHE A 588 11.65 -6.74 -22.31
C PHE A 588 10.74 -7.39 -21.29
N ASP A 589 9.74 -6.67 -20.83
CA ASP A 589 8.78 -7.13 -19.85
C ASP A 589 7.38 -7.03 -20.43
N ALA A 590 6.57 -8.05 -20.18
CA ALA A 590 5.16 -8.08 -20.56
C ALA A 590 4.33 -8.72 -19.45
N THR A 591 3.18 -8.14 -19.17
CA THR A 591 2.24 -8.62 -18.17
C THR A 591 0.83 -8.63 -18.73
N VAL A 592 0.14 -9.75 -18.58
CA VAL A 592 -1.27 -9.92 -18.90
C VAL A 592 -2.02 -10.21 -17.61
N GLN A 593 -3.03 -9.43 -17.31
CA GLN A 593 -3.93 -9.62 -16.17
C GLN A 593 -5.35 -9.88 -16.68
N LEU A 594 -5.98 -10.92 -16.16
CA LEU A 594 -7.40 -11.19 -16.34
C LEU A 594 -8.09 -11.05 -14.99
N ASN A 595 -8.95 -10.07 -14.84
CA ASN A 595 -9.71 -9.80 -13.62
C ASN A 595 -11.13 -10.33 -13.79
N GLY A 596 -11.59 -11.14 -12.84
CA GLY A 596 -12.92 -11.74 -12.87
C GLY A 596 -14.01 -10.75 -12.56
N GLY A 597 -15.22 -11.07 -13.01
CA GLY A 597 -16.41 -10.31 -12.64
C GLY A 597 -16.79 -10.48 -11.16
N GLY A 598 -17.72 -9.67 -10.70
CA GLY A 598 -18.21 -9.68 -9.34
C GLY A 598 -19.60 -9.06 -9.19
N ARG A 599 -20.02 -8.82 -7.95
CA ARG A 599 -21.28 -8.17 -7.61
C ARG A 599 -21.09 -6.66 -7.51
N ASN A 600 -22.01 -5.88 -8.07
CA ASN A 600 -22.26 -4.50 -7.70
C ASN A 600 -23.23 -4.43 -6.52
N PRO A 601 -23.33 -3.31 -5.80
CA PRO A 601 -24.42 -3.09 -4.86
C PRO A 601 -25.80 -3.29 -5.54
N GLU A 602 -26.84 -3.53 -4.75
CA GLU A 602 -28.21 -3.63 -5.25
C GLU A 602 -28.61 -2.34 -5.97
N SER A 603 -29.14 -2.51 -7.18
CA SER A 603 -29.63 -1.39 -7.98
C SER A 603 -31.05 -1.02 -7.57
N TYR A 604 -31.39 0.24 -7.71
CA TYR A 604 -32.76 0.75 -7.56
C TYR A 604 -33.33 1.18 -8.92
N GLN A 605 -34.61 1.38 -8.98
CA GLN A 605 -35.27 1.86 -10.20
C GLN A 605 -35.15 3.40 -10.30
N LEU A 606 -34.70 3.88 -11.45
CA LEU A 606 -34.73 5.28 -11.83
C LEU A 606 -36.17 5.71 -12.19
N ALA A 607 -36.37 7.01 -12.40
CA ALA A 607 -37.69 7.57 -12.73
C ALA A 607 -38.30 7.02 -14.04
N ASP A 608 -37.45 6.58 -14.97
CA ASP A 608 -37.83 5.96 -16.24
C ASP A 608 -38.08 4.44 -16.13
N GLY A 609 -37.95 3.87 -14.93
CA GLY A 609 -38.13 2.44 -14.64
C GLY A 609 -36.90 1.57 -14.98
N SER A 610 -35.81 2.15 -15.47
CA SER A 610 -34.56 1.42 -15.69
C SER A 610 -33.81 1.21 -14.37
N PRO A 611 -32.94 0.15 -14.28
CA PRO A 611 -32.08 -0.01 -13.11
C PRO A 611 -30.96 1.04 -13.13
N SER A 612 -30.60 1.57 -11.97
CA SER A 612 -29.53 2.56 -11.79
C SER A 612 -28.17 2.06 -12.28
N TRP A 613 -27.88 0.76 -12.13
CA TRP A 613 -26.71 0.06 -12.63
C TRP A 613 -26.94 -1.43 -12.78
N SER A 614 -26.00 -2.11 -13.44
CA SER A 614 -26.04 -3.58 -13.53
C SER A 614 -25.76 -4.22 -12.15
N PRO A 615 -26.48 -5.29 -11.77
CA PRO A 615 -26.24 -6.01 -10.51
C PRO A 615 -24.87 -6.72 -10.46
N ARG A 616 -24.22 -6.91 -11.61
CA ARG A 616 -22.91 -7.54 -11.73
C ARG A 616 -22.05 -6.81 -12.73
N PHE A 617 -20.73 -6.76 -12.46
CA PHE A 617 -19.75 -6.34 -13.43
C PHE A 617 -19.06 -7.54 -14.09
N HIS A 618 -18.57 -7.34 -15.30
CA HIS A 618 -17.97 -8.37 -16.13
C HIS A 618 -16.46 -8.51 -15.85
N SER A 619 -15.88 -9.63 -16.29
CA SER A 619 -14.45 -9.80 -16.35
C SER A 619 -13.82 -8.87 -17.39
N PHE A 620 -12.58 -8.46 -17.13
CA PHE A 620 -11.80 -7.62 -18.03
C PHE A 620 -10.33 -8.00 -18.02
N GLU A 621 -9.64 -7.62 -19.10
CA GLU A 621 -8.22 -7.90 -19.26
C GLU A 621 -7.42 -6.61 -19.43
N GLN A 622 -6.20 -6.63 -18.89
CA GLN A 622 -5.22 -5.56 -19.04
C GLN A 622 -3.90 -6.16 -19.49
N VAL A 623 -3.28 -5.50 -20.45
CA VAL A 623 -1.94 -5.85 -20.94
C VAL A 623 -1.03 -4.67 -20.72
N SER A 624 0.15 -4.91 -20.16
CA SER A 624 1.20 -3.92 -19.99
C SER A 624 2.51 -4.46 -20.54
N ALA A 625 3.32 -3.60 -21.13
CA ALA A 625 4.63 -3.99 -21.67
C ALA A 625 5.63 -2.83 -21.51
N GLN A 626 6.89 -3.20 -21.28
CA GLN A 626 8.00 -2.25 -21.15
C GLN A 626 9.25 -2.78 -21.83
N VAL A 627 10.01 -1.87 -22.42
CA VAL A 627 11.36 -2.12 -22.93
C VAL A 627 12.30 -1.18 -22.21
N THR A 628 13.39 -1.73 -21.64
CA THR A 628 14.43 -0.95 -20.97
C THR A 628 15.75 -1.17 -21.64
N ARG A 629 16.47 -0.09 -21.97
CA ARG A 629 17.86 -0.11 -22.42
C ARG A 629 18.75 0.38 -21.32
N TRP A 630 19.71 -0.45 -20.92
CA TRP A 630 20.71 -0.15 -19.90
C TRP A 630 22.02 0.30 -20.52
N PHE A 631 22.58 1.37 -20.02
CA PHE A 631 23.92 1.87 -20.29
C PHE A 631 24.74 1.87 -19.00
N ARG A 632 25.99 2.29 -19.07
CA ARG A 632 26.89 2.23 -17.90
C ARG A 632 26.41 3.11 -16.73
N HIS A 633 25.95 4.32 -17.01
CA HIS A 633 25.55 5.33 -16.02
C HIS A 633 24.10 5.81 -16.16
N TRP A 634 23.34 5.24 -17.05
CA TRP A 634 21.95 5.63 -17.25
C TRP A 634 21.16 4.51 -17.91
N SER A 635 19.85 4.61 -17.83
CA SER A 635 18.94 3.74 -18.58
C SER A 635 17.77 4.54 -19.12
N ILE A 636 17.23 4.09 -20.24
CA ILE A 636 15.98 4.62 -20.79
C ILE A 636 14.96 3.48 -20.81
N TYR A 637 13.73 3.79 -20.46
CA TYR A 637 12.63 2.85 -20.54
C TYR A 637 11.44 3.49 -21.22
N VAL A 638 10.72 2.67 -22.01
CA VAL A 638 9.49 3.05 -22.73
C VAL A 638 8.52 1.90 -22.55
N GLY A 639 7.26 2.21 -22.28
CA GLY A 639 6.25 1.19 -22.10
C GLY A 639 4.84 1.70 -22.28
N GLY A 640 3.91 0.81 -22.03
CA GLY A 640 2.49 1.13 -22.02
C GLY A 640 1.73 0.25 -21.05
N GLU A 641 0.73 0.84 -20.45
CA GLU A 641 -0.21 0.21 -19.54
C GLU A 641 -1.60 0.16 -20.17
N ASN A 642 -2.37 -0.83 -19.75
CA ASN A 642 -3.72 -1.04 -20.27
C ASN A 642 -3.79 -1.01 -21.80
N LEU A 643 -2.86 -1.69 -22.49
CA LEU A 643 -2.75 -1.70 -23.96
C LEU A 643 -4.00 -2.26 -24.65
N THR A 644 -4.83 -3.04 -23.96
CA THR A 644 -6.17 -3.46 -24.42
C THR A 644 -7.11 -2.28 -24.53
N GLY A 645 -6.88 -1.19 -23.79
CA GLY A 645 -7.73 -0.01 -23.76
C GLY A 645 -9.07 -0.24 -23.07
N PHE A 646 -9.15 -1.28 -22.24
CA PHE A 646 -10.36 -1.51 -21.45
C PHE A 646 -10.56 -0.39 -20.44
N LYS A 647 -11.77 0.14 -20.35
CA LYS A 647 -12.20 1.06 -19.29
C LYS A 647 -13.63 0.77 -18.88
N GLN A 648 -13.96 1.06 -17.64
CA GLN A 648 -15.34 1.01 -17.16
C GLN A 648 -16.15 2.06 -17.93
N LYS A 649 -17.23 1.64 -18.62
CA LYS A 649 -18.00 2.54 -19.47
C LYS A 649 -18.70 3.65 -18.72
N THR A 650 -19.17 3.36 -17.52
CA THR A 650 -19.87 4.31 -16.65
C THR A 650 -19.22 4.25 -15.27
N PRO A 651 -18.09 4.94 -15.07
CA PRO A 651 -17.44 5.01 -13.75
C PRO A 651 -18.23 5.88 -12.80
N ILE A 652 -18.99 6.85 -13.30
CA ILE A 652 -19.83 7.75 -12.53
C ILE A 652 -21.29 7.58 -12.98
N TYR A 653 -22.14 7.11 -12.11
CA TYR A 653 -23.59 7.08 -12.33
C TYR A 653 -24.19 8.41 -11.94
N GLY A 654 -25.24 8.86 -12.66
CA GLY A 654 -25.88 10.15 -12.43
C GLY A 654 -24.98 11.37 -12.73
N ALA A 655 -23.98 11.25 -13.59
CA ALA A 655 -23.05 12.33 -13.94
C ALA A 655 -23.74 13.61 -14.46
N SER A 656 -24.88 13.47 -15.13
CA SER A 656 -25.69 14.61 -15.61
C SER A 656 -26.39 15.39 -14.48
N THR A 657 -26.50 14.82 -13.29
CA THR A 657 -27.17 15.40 -12.12
C THR A 657 -26.28 15.30 -10.87
N PRO A 658 -25.09 15.94 -10.84
CA PRO A 658 -24.07 15.69 -9.82
C PRO A 658 -24.48 16.13 -8.40
N TRP A 659 -25.55 16.91 -8.30
CA TRP A 659 -26.11 17.37 -7.02
C TRP A 659 -27.25 16.50 -6.49
N GLY A 660 -27.65 15.48 -7.27
CA GLY A 660 -28.71 14.54 -6.91
C GLY A 660 -28.20 13.36 -6.09
N SER A 661 -29.13 12.65 -5.42
CA SER A 661 -28.84 11.41 -4.68
C SER A 661 -28.42 10.25 -5.60
N ASP A 662 -28.70 10.36 -6.91
CA ASP A 662 -28.34 9.37 -7.91
C ASP A 662 -26.88 9.49 -8.39
N PHE A 663 -26.19 10.57 -7.99
CA PHE A 663 -24.78 10.77 -8.31
C PHE A 663 -23.90 9.81 -7.52
N GLU A 664 -23.26 8.87 -8.21
CA GLU A 664 -22.53 7.78 -7.55
C GLU A 664 -21.21 7.47 -8.25
N PRO A 665 -20.11 8.10 -7.83
CA PRO A 665 -18.77 7.85 -8.36
C PRO A 665 -18.01 6.73 -7.64
N THR A 666 -18.57 6.11 -6.58
CA THR A 666 -17.84 5.13 -5.74
C THR A 666 -17.98 3.67 -6.19
N LEU A 667 -18.71 3.43 -7.29
CA LEU A 667 -18.91 2.08 -7.83
C LEU A 667 -17.85 1.72 -8.88
N VAL A 668 -16.57 1.90 -8.54
CA VAL A 668 -15.46 1.58 -9.45
C VAL A 668 -15.02 0.14 -9.24
N TRP A 669 -15.05 -0.65 -10.32
CA TRP A 669 -14.66 -2.06 -10.33
C TRP A 669 -13.57 -2.38 -11.38
N GLY A 670 -13.28 -1.46 -12.30
CA GLY A 670 -12.31 -1.60 -13.36
C GLY A 670 -11.51 -0.32 -13.58
N PRO A 671 -10.60 -0.30 -14.56
CA PRO A 671 -9.88 0.91 -14.94
C PRO A 671 -10.84 2.02 -15.35
N VAL A 672 -10.57 3.24 -14.91
CA VAL A 672 -11.32 4.44 -15.34
C VAL A 672 -10.68 5.07 -16.57
N GLU A 673 -9.36 4.92 -16.73
CA GLU A 673 -8.59 5.40 -17.86
C GLU A 673 -8.29 4.30 -18.88
N GLY A 674 -8.19 4.68 -20.16
CA GLY A 674 -7.83 3.81 -21.25
C GLY A 674 -6.34 3.51 -21.35
N ARG A 675 -5.81 3.42 -22.59
CA ARG A 675 -4.38 3.17 -22.85
C ARG A 675 -3.52 4.32 -22.37
N MET A 676 -2.39 3.99 -21.76
CA MET A 676 -1.37 4.95 -21.37
C MET A 676 -0.02 4.49 -21.91
N PHE A 677 0.73 5.41 -22.54
CA PHE A 677 2.12 5.19 -22.94
C PHE A 677 3.02 6.12 -22.14
N TYR A 678 4.21 5.64 -21.81
CA TYR A 678 5.15 6.39 -20.99
C TYR A 678 6.60 6.20 -21.43
N ALA A 679 7.42 7.16 -21.07
CA ALA A 679 8.86 7.07 -21.19
C ALA A 679 9.56 7.66 -19.96
N GLY A 680 10.75 7.17 -19.66
CA GLY A 680 11.55 7.73 -18.59
C GLY A 680 13.04 7.44 -18.74
N VAL A 681 13.83 8.21 -18.01
CA VAL A 681 15.29 8.12 -17.97
C VAL A 681 15.73 8.06 -16.52
N ARG A 682 16.62 7.10 -16.21
CA ARG A 682 17.34 7.01 -14.92
C ARG A 682 18.80 7.27 -15.17
N VAL A 683 19.38 8.17 -14.38
CA VAL A 683 20.80 8.51 -14.44
C VAL A 683 21.39 8.28 -13.06
N HIS A 684 22.52 7.61 -12.97
CA HIS A 684 23.25 7.37 -11.71
C HIS A 684 24.72 7.76 -11.87
N PHE A 685 25.27 8.39 -10.84
CA PHE A 685 26.63 8.92 -10.80
C PHE A 685 27.42 8.31 -9.65
#